data_5946402de5c82ac0674be3bd5a7727ae
#
_entry.id   5946402de5c82ac0674be3bd5a7727ae
#
_cell.length_a   1.000
_cell.length_b   1.000
_cell.length_c   1.000
_cell.angle_alpha   90.00
_cell.angle_beta   90.00
_cell.angle_gamma   90.00
#
_symmetry.space_group_name_H-M   'P 1'
#
loop_
_entity.id
_entity.type
_entity.pdbx_description
1 polymer ?
#
loop_
_entity_poly.entity_id
_entity_poly.type
_entity_poly.pdbx_seq_one_letter_code
_entity_poly.pdbx_strand_id
1 'polypeptide(L)'
;MNLNNFTIKAQEAVQQAVQLVTKNNQQVIEPVHLLKAVIMTGESVTNFIFQKLGVNAQNLNMVLDRQIESYPKVSGGEPYLSSESNTVLQKAIDYSSKMGDQYVSLEPIILALFTEKSTASQILKDAGVTEKELRQAIEELRKGNKVTSQSAEETYDALGKYAINLNERARSGKLAPVIGRDEEIRRVLQILSRRTKNNPILIGEPGVGKTAIAEGLAHRIVRGDVPENLKSKQIFSLDMGALIAGAKYKGEFEERLKAVVNEVTKSEGEIILFIDEIHTLVGAGKGEGAMDAANILKPALARGELRSIGATTLDEYQKYFEKDKALERRFQTVIVDEPSELDTISILRGLKEKYENHHKVRIKDDAIISSVQLSTRYITDRFLPDKAIDLMDEAAARLRLQIDSVPESLDEVSRRIKQLEIEREAIKRENDKSKLELLNKEIADLKEEETKQKAQWQSEKEQINKIQQNKIDIENLKFEADKAEREGDYGKVAEIRYGKIKQKEEEIREVQAKLKTMQGAAAMIKEEVDSDDIADVVSRWTGIPVSKMMQSEKDKLLRLESELHTRVIGQEEAINAIADAVRRSRAGLQDPKRPIGSFIFLGTTGVGKTELAKALAEYLFDDENMMTRIDMSEYQEKFSATRLIGAPPGYVGYDEGGQLTEAIRRKPYSVVLFDEIEKAHPDVFNILLQVLDDGRLTDNKGRVVNFKNTIIIMTSNLGSSLIRENFEKMTPATHDKVVDETKIQVLELLKKTIRPEFLNRIDDIIMFTPLNEEEIRKIVSLQLNSVKKMLATNGVALDFTNEALDFIADKGFDPQFGARPVKRVIQKYVLNELSKALLGGTVDRNRPIVIDRKDDGLEFKN
;
A
#
# COMPACT_ATOMS: atom_id res chain seq x y z
N MET A 1 -15.08 6.94 -54.89
CA MET A 1 -13.94 6.00 -54.90
C MET A 1 -14.20 4.88 -53.91
N ASN A 2 -13.95 3.64 -54.30
CA ASN A 2 -14.14 2.54 -53.34
C ASN A 2 -12.86 2.38 -52.50
N LEU A 3 -12.94 2.66 -51.19
CA LEU A 3 -11.82 2.59 -50.24
C LEU A 3 -11.61 1.22 -49.60
N ASN A 4 -12.33 0.17 -50.02
CA ASN A 4 -12.24 -1.18 -49.47
C ASN A 4 -10.84 -1.79 -49.57
N ASN A 5 -10.02 -1.34 -50.53
CA ASN A 5 -8.66 -1.78 -50.73
C ASN A 5 -7.61 -0.94 -49.97
N PHE A 6 -8.07 -0.05 -49.08
CA PHE A 6 -7.21 0.75 -48.24
C PHE A 6 -7.17 0.16 -46.82
N THR A 7 -6.06 0.36 -46.15
CA THR A 7 -5.95 0.03 -44.75
C THR A 7 -6.89 0.89 -43.91
N ILE A 8 -7.21 0.46 -42.68
CA ILE A 8 -8.08 1.21 -41.77
C ILE A 8 -7.52 2.64 -41.55
N LYS A 9 -6.22 2.76 -41.34
CA LYS A 9 -5.56 4.07 -41.15
C LYS A 9 -5.61 4.95 -42.40
N ALA A 10 -5.44 4.36 -43.56
CA ALA A 10 -5.58 5.09 -44.83
C ALA A 10 -7.02 5.55 -45.11
N GLN A 11 -8.01 4.74 -44.77
CA GLN A 11 -9.44 5.13 -44.82
C GLN A 11 -9.74 6.26 -43.83
N GLU A 12 -9.26 6.14 -42.59
CA GLU A 12 -9.38 7.18 -41.56
C GLU A 12 -8.74 8.51 -42.02
N ALA A 13 -7.57 8.47 -42.67
CA ALA A 13 -6.91 9.66 -43.20
C ALA A 13 -7.76 10.36 -44.29
N VAL A 14 -8.37 9.59 -45.19
CA VAL A 14 -9.27 10.17 -46.19
C VAL A 14 -10.52 10.78 -45.54
N GLN A 15 -11.10 10.11 -44.53
CA GLN A 15 -12.26 10.65 -43.78
C GLN A 15 -11.87 11.92 -42.99
N GLN A 16 -10.66 11.93 -42.39
CA GLN A 16 -10.16 13.09 -41.69
C GLN A 16 -9.94 14.29 -42.63
N ALA A 17 -9.53 14.03 -43.90
CA ALA A 17 -9.41 15.08 -44.90
C ALA A 17 -10.82 15.68 -45.24
N VAL A 18 -11.87 14.85 -45.31
CA VAL A 18 -13.25 15.32 -45.46
C VAL A 18 -13.64 16.21 -44.26
N GLN A 19 -13.32 15.79 -43.03
CA GLN A 19 -13.63 16.58 -41.83
C GLN A 19 -12.90 17.92 -41.80
N LEU A 20 -11.61 17.95 -42.21
CA LEU A 20 -10.83 19.18 -42.30
C LEU A 20 -11.45 20.19 -43.25
N VAL A 21 -11.88 19.72 -44.42
CA VAL A 21 -12.56 20.55 -45.44
C VAL A 21 -13.86 21.13 -44.91
N THR A 22 -14.67 20.26 -44.28
CA THR A 22 -15.95 20.66 -43.68
C THR A 22 -15.76 21.67 -42.55
N LYS A 23 -14.80 21.44 -41.66
CA LYS A 23 -14.48 22.34 -40.54
C LYS A 23 -14.05 23.72 -40.99
N ASN A 24 -13.34 23.80 -42.12
CA ASN A 24 -12.85 25.07 -42.69
C ASN A 24 -13.86 25.74 -43.66
N ASN A 25 -15.10 25.22 -43.77
CA ASN A 25 -16.12 25.68 -44.69
C ASN A 25 -15.62 25.65 -46.15
N GLN A 26 -14.92 24.61 -46.55
CA GLN A 26 -14.44 24.37 -47.91
C GLN A 26 -15.19 23.22 -48.53
N GLN A 27 -15.13 23.02 -49.82
CA GLN A 27 -15.86 21.96 -50.53
C GLN A 27 -14.90 21.00 -51.24
N VAL A 28 -13.74 21.45 -51.67
CA VAL A 28 -12.77 20.66 -52.44
C VAL A 28 -11.69 20.08 -51.56
N ILE A 29 -11.53 18.78 -51.58
CA ILE A 29 -10.42 18.09 -50.88
C ILE A 29 -9.19 18.13 -51.77
N GLU A 30 -8.28 19.04 -51.47
CA GLU A 30 -7.01 19.19 -52.15
C GLU A 30 -5.92 18.26 -51.58
N PRO A 31 -4.81 17.97 -52.31
CA PRO A 31 -3.71 17.14 -51.82
C PRO A 31 -3.13 17.60 -50.48
N VAL A 32 -3.18 18.91 -50.18
CA VAL A 32 -2.74 19.48 -48.91
C VAL A 32 -3.63 18.97 -47.73
N HIS A 33 -4.93 18.84 -47.93
CA HIS A 33 -5.81 18.29 -46.94
C HIS A 33 -5.53 16.80 -46.68
N LEU A 34 -5.22 16.03 -47.73
CA LEU A 34 -4.82 14.63 -47.61
C LEU A 34 -3.49 14.49 -46.82
N LEU A 35 -2.50 15.33 -47.14
CA LEU A 35 -1.22 15.31 -46.46
C LEU A 35 -1.39 15.63 -44.97
N LYS A 36 -2.14 16.69 -44.66
CA LYS A 36 -2.43 17.08 -43.28
C LYS A 36 -3.17 15.93 -42.53
N ALA A 37 -4.16 15.32 -43.18
CA ALA A 37 -4.92 14.22 -42.61
C ALA A 37 -4.04 12.97 -42.37
N VAL A 38 -3.15 12.64 -43.32
CA VAL A 38 -2.19 11.54 -43.19
C VAL A 38 -1.23 11.78 -42.00
N ILE A 39 -0.78 13.00 -41.80
CA ILE A 39 0.08 13.35 -40.65
C ILE A 39 -0.70 13.20 -39.34
N MET A 40 -1.97 13.61 -39.29
CA MET A 40 -2.80 13.54 -38.11
C MET A 40 -3.20 12.10 -37.75
N THR A 41 -3.50 11.27 -38.74
CA THR A 41 -4.00 9.90 -38.53
C THR A 41 -2.86 8.89 -38.37
N GLY A 42 -1.77 9.10 -39.09
CA GLY A 42 -0.63 8.19 -39.14
C GLY A 42 0.56 8.63 -38.27
N GLU A 43 0.34 9.16 -37.08
CA GLU A 43 1.38 9.81 -36.25
C GLU A 43 2.64 8.96 -36.11
N SER A 44 2.53 7.64 -35.88
CA SER A 44 3.68 6.74 -35.76
C SER A 44 4.45 6.55 -37.07
N VAL A 45 3.76 6.40 -38.19
CA VAL A 45 4.36 6.19 -39.52
C VAL A 45 4.99 7.48 -40.02
N THR A 46 4.26 8.59 -39.90
CA THR A 46 4.70 9.89 -40.37
C THR A 46 5.83 10.46 -39.52
N ASN A 47 5.79 10.29 -38.20
CA ASN A 47 6.89 10.71 -37.31
C ASN A 47 8.17 9.95 -37.63
N PHE A 48 8.10 8.63 -37.83
CA PHE A 48 9.28 7.86 -38.23
C PHE A 48 9.88 8.37 -39.56
N ILE A 49 9.03 8.50 -40.58
CA ILE A 49 9.47 8.95 -41.90
C ILE A 49 10.07 10.36 -41.81
N PHE A 50 9.39 11.33 -41.21
CA PHE A 50 9.85 12.72 -41.15
C PHE A 50 11.08 12.89 -40.26
N GLN A 51 11.19 12.14 -39.17
CA GLN A 51 12.38 12.17 -38.33
C GLN A 51 13.63 11.64 -39.08
N LYS A 52 13.45 10.54 -39.86
CA LYS A 52 14.54 10.02 -40.74
C LYS A 52 14.96 11.00 -41.83
N LEU A 53 14.02 11.76 -42.35
CA LEU A 53 14.26 12.81 -43.36
C LEU A 53 14.75 14.14 -42.78
N GLY A 54 14.87 14.26 -41.43
CA GLY A 54 15.25 15.50 -40.77
C GLY A 54 14.22 16.63 -40.88
N VAL A 55 12.94 16.28 -41.19
CA VAL A 55 11.88 17.26 -41.38
C VAL A 55 11.26 17.62 -40.01
N ASN A 56 11.16 18.91 -39.73
CA ASN A 56 10.49 19.40 -38.54
C ASN A 56 8.95 19.31 -38.70
N ALA A 57 8.34 18.34 -38.07
CA ALA A 57 6.90 18.07 -38.16
C ALA A 57 6.03 19.27 -37.70
N GLN A 58 6.48 20.07 -36.73
CA GLN A 58 5.73 21.23 -36.23
C GLN A 58 5.69 22.34 -37.29
N ASN A 59 6.85 22.64 -37.92
CA ASN A 59 6.94 23.63 -38.98
C ASN A 59 6.13 23.20 -40.20
N LEU A 60 6.21 21.92 -40.59
CA LEU A 60 5.43 21.39 -41.69
C LEU A 60 3.91 21.53 -41.39
N ASN A 61 3.46 21.22 -40.22
CA ASN A 61 2.07 21.38 -39.81
C ASN A 61 1.60 22.84 -39.89
N MET A 62 2.43 23.81 -39.47
CA MET A 62 2.07 25.23 -39.56
C MET A 62 1.96 25.71 -41.03
N VAL A 63 2.83 25.23 -41.92
CA VAL A 63 2.76 25.57 -43.35
C VAL A 63 1.49 24.98 -43.97
N LEU A 64 1.16 23.75 -43.65
CA LEU A 64 -0.07 23.07 -44.12
C LEU A 64 -1.34 23.80 -43.64
N ASP A 65 -1.38 24.22 -42.37
CA ASP A 65 -2.53 24.96 -41.83
C ASP A 65 -2.71 26.31 -42.54
N ARG A 66 -1.66 27.07 -42.76
CA ARG A 66 -1.71 28.34 -43.54
C ARG A 66 -2.18 28.11 -44.97
N GLN A 67 -1.71 27.06 -45.61
CA GLN A 67 -2.12 26.72 -46.97
C GLN A 67 -3.62 26.33 -47.02
N ILE A 68 -4.10 25.52 -46.05
CA ILE A 68 -5.50 25.15 -45.96
C ILE A 68 -6.38 26.39 -45.74
N GLU A 69 -5.96 27.32 -44.89
CA GLU A 69 -6.70 28.57 -44.65
C GLU A 69 -6.83 29.46 -45.90
N SER A 70 -5.87 29.36 -46.80
CA SER A 70 -5.85 30.16 -48.05
C SER A 70 -6.81 29.69 -49.14
N TYR A 71 -7.37 28.46 -48.99
CA TYR A 71 -8.33 27.94 -49.99
C TYR A 71 -9.71 28.60 -49.87
N PRO A 72 -10.47 28.69 -51.01
CA PRO A 72 -11.77 29.31 -51.02
C PRO A 72 -12.75 28.67 -50.04
N LYS A 73 -13.45 29.51 -49.29
CA LYS A 73 -14.51 29.09 -48.38
C LYS A 73 -15.86 29.12 -49.10
N VAL A 74 -16.61 28.03 -49.10
CA VAL A 74 -17.90 27.88 -49.74
C VAL A 74 -18.89 27.32 -48.73
N SER A 75 -20.03 27.95 -48.55
CA SER A 75 -21.10 27.46 -47.69
C SER A 75 -22.11 26.63 -48.45
N GLY A 76 -22.28 25.38 -48.01
CA GLY A 76 -23.33 24.46 -48.49
C GLY A 76 -22.95 23.69 -49.77
N GLY A 77 -22.59 22.45 -49.59
CA GLY A 77 -22.30 21.45 -50.63
C GLY A 77 -21.58 20.24 -50.01
N GLU A 78 -21.72 19.07 -50.56
CA GLU A 78 -20.95 17.89 -50.10
C GLU A 78 -19.48 18.01 -50.51
N PRO A 79 -18.54 17.69 -49.60
CA PRO A 79 -17.12 17.67 -49.92
C PRO A 79 -16.78 16.64 -51.01
N TYR A 80 -15.95 16.99 -51.98
CA TYR A 80 -15.47 16.11 -53.04
C TYR A 80 -13.99 16.21 -53.28
N LEU A 81 -13.38 15.14 -53.78
CA LEU A 81 -11.95 15.08 -54.10
C LEU A 81 -11.63 15.93 -55.32
N SER A 82 -10.60 16.75 -55.28
CA SER A 82 -10.09 17.42 -56.49
C SER A 82 -9.54 16.40 -57.50
N SER A 83 -9.38 16.78 -58.73
CA SER A 83 -8.73 15.93 -59.74
C SER A 83 -7.34 15.51 -59.34
N GLU A 84 -6.57 16.43 -58.73
CA GLU A 84 -5.24 16.15 -58.18
C GLU A 84 -5.29 15.14 -57.07
N SER A 85 -6.19 15.27 -56.10
CA SER A 85 -6.37 14.32 -55.00
C SER A 85 -6.79 12.91 -55.46
N ASN A 86 -7.66 12.84 -56.47
CA ASN A 86 -7.98 11.58 -57.11
C ASN A 86 -6.77 10.92 -57.78
N THR A 87 -5.93 11.71 -58.50
CA THR A 87 -4.70 11.22 -59.10
C THR A 87 -3.70 10.70 -58.04
N VAL A 88 -3.54 11.40 -56.94
CA VAL A 88 -2.69 10.96 -55.81
C VAL A 88 -3.15 9.62 -55.27
N LEU A 89 -4.46 9.44 -54.99
CA LEU A 89 -4.97 8.17 -54.46
C LEU A 89 -4.85 7.06 -55.48
N GLN A 90 -5.04 7.31 -56.78
CA GLN A 90 -4.86 6.31 -57.83
C GLN A 90 -3.38 5.87 -57.92
N LYS A 91 -2.44 6.80 -57.86
CA LYS A 91 -1.01 6.48 -57.85
C LYS A 91 -0.60 5.76 -56.59
N ALA A 92 -1.20 6.04 -55.44
CA ALA A 92 -0.97 5.27 -54.20
C ALA A 92 -1.37 3.79 -54.39
N ILE A 93 -2.43 3.50 -55.12
CA ILE A 93 -2.84 2.13 -55.49
C ILE A 93 -1.75 1.49 -56.37
N ASP A 94 -1.25 2.22 -57.37
CA ASP A 94 -0.19 1.73 -58.24
C ASP A 94 1.12 1.45 -57.54
N TYR A 95 1.49 2.31 -56.59
CA TYR A 95 2.68 2.10 -55.72
C TYR A 95 2.52 0.91 -54.80
N SER A 96 1.36 0.77 -54.17
CA SER A 96 1.01 -0.39 -53.33
C SER A 96 1.15 -1.70 -54.12
N SER A 97 0.57 -1.76 -55.34
CA SER A 97 0.70 -2.94 -56.23
C SER A 97 2.15 -3.24 -56.63
N LYS A 98 2.99 -2.21 -56.89
CA LYS A 98 4.39 -2.39 -57.20
C LYS A 98 5.22 -2.89 -56.00
N MET A 99 4.81 -2.55 -54.77
CA MET A 99 5.39 -3.03 -53.52
C MET A 99 4.92 -4.46 -53.18
N GLY A 100 3.95 -5.01 -53.94
CA GLY A 100 3.38 -6.35 -53.71
C GLY A 100 2.40 -6.39 -52.52
N ASP A 101 1.78 -5.29 -52.20
CA ASP A 101 0.79 -5.14 -51.13
C ASP A 101 -0.62 -5.48 -51.62
N GLN A 102 -1.45 -6.02 -50.71
CA GLN A 102 -2.87 -6.25 -50.94
C GLN A 102 -3.75 -5.04 -50.62
N TYR A 103 -3.30 -4.20 -49.73
CA TYR A 103 -3.98 -2.98 -49.29
C TYR A 103 -3.12 -1.76 -49.44
N VAL A 104 -3.73 -0.59 -49.69
CA VAL A 104 -3.04 0.70 -49.76
C VAL A 104 -2.87 1.26 -48.36
N SER A 105 -1.65 1.37 -47.88
CA SER A 105 -1.30 1.97 -46.60
C SER A 105 -0.95 3.47 -46.73
N LEU A 106 -0.58 4.11 -45.61
CA LEU A 106 -0.26 5.53 -45.59
C LEU A 106 1.02 5.86 -46.38
N GLU A 107 2.02 4.97 -46.42
CA GLU A 107 3.31 5.22 -47.05
C GLU A 107 3.19 5.37 -48.58
N PRO A 108 2.46 4.53 -49.34
CA PRO A 108 2.15 4.76 -50.73
C PRO A 108 1.41 6.08 -50.98
N ILE A 109 0.55 6.52 -50.04
CA ILE A 109 -0.15 7.82 -50.14
C ILE A 109 0.87 8.98 -50.00
N ILE A 110 1.76 8.89 -49.02
CA ILE A 110 2.82 9.89 -48.81
C ILE A 110 3.76 9.98 -50.06
N LEU A 111 4.11 8.80 -50.57
CA LEU A 111 4.93 8.75 -51.80
C LEU A 111 4.21 9.33 -53.02
N ALA A 112 2.92 9.06 -53.16
CA ALA A 112 2.12 9.64 -54.23
C ALA A 112 1.91 11.16 -54.08
N LEU A 113 1.70 11.64 -52.87
CA LEU A 113 1.66 13.10 -52.54
C LEU A 113 2.94 13.80 -52.86
N PHE A 114 4.09 13.14 -52.70
CA PHE A 114 5.40 13.72 -53.07
C PHE A 114 5.66 13.72 -54.59
N THR A 115 5.29 12.63 -55.28
CA THR A 115 5.64 12.43 -56.69
C THR A 115 4.70 13.17 -57.64
N GLU A 116 3.43 13.35 -57.26
CA GLU A 116 2.46 14.13 -58.07
C GLU A 116 2.73 15.61 -57.97
N LYS A 117 2.58 16.30 -59.11
CA LYS A 117 2.71 17.76 -59.18
C LYS A 117 1.52 18.41 -58.49
N SER A 118 1.69 18.84 -57.27
CA SER A 118 0.68 19.50 -56.44
C SER A 118 1.31 20.47 -55.45
N THR A 119 0.50 21.28 -54.82
CA THR A 119 0.95 22.15 -53.71
C THR A 119 1.51 21.33 -52.54
N ALA A 120 0.97 20.16 -52.24
CA ALA A 120 1.51 19.25 -51.20
C ALA A 120 2.91 18.75 -51.56
N SER A 121 3.15 18.39 -52.86
CA SER A 121 4.48 17.99 -53.32
C SER A 121 5.52 19.13 -53.19
N GLN A 122 5.11 20.37 -53.50
CA GLN A 122 6.00 21.51 -53.35
C GLN A 122 6.37 21.75 -51.89
N ILE A 123 5.41 21.73 -50.99
CA ILE A 123 5.62 21.88 -49.54
C ILE A 123 6.58 20.80 -48.99
N LEU A 124 6.44 19.54 -49.42
CA LEU A 124 7.36 18.47 -49.01
C LEU A 124 8.78 18.68 -49.55
N LYS A 125 8.93 19.15 -50.79
CA LYS A 125 10.24 19.49 -51.38
C LYS A 125 10.90 20.67 -50.68
N ASP A 126 10.12 21.71 -50.36
CA ASP A 126 10.60 22.88 -49.64
C ASP A 126 11.00 22.52 -48.20
N ALA A 127 10.40 21.46 -47.61
CA ALA A 127 10.83 20.90 -46.35
C ALA A 127 12.07 20.01 -46.44
N GLY A 128 12.69 19.88 -47.60
CA GLY A 128 13.93 19.15 -47.81
C GLY A 128 13.77 17.67 -48.15
N VAL A 129 12.56 17.19 -48.40
CA VAL A 129 12.33 15.78 -48.76
C VAL A 129 12.80 15.49 -50.19
N THR A 130 13.52 14.38 -50.37
CA THR A 130 13.89 13.85 -51.68
C THR A 130 13.23 12.49 -51.92
N GLU A 131 12.93 12.15 -53.19
CA GLU A 131 12.27 10.87 -53.50
C GLU A 131 13.10 9.66 -53.06
N LYS A 132 14.42 9.73 -53.22
CA LYS A 132 15.32 8.63 -52.86
C LYS A 132 15.32 8.37 -51.37
N GLU A 133 15.44 9.40 -50.56
CA GLU A 133 15.43 9.29 -49.10
C GLU A 133 14.08 8.90 -48.59
N LEU A 134 12.97 9.40 -49.18
CA LEU A 134 11.61 8.98 -48.81
C LEU A 134 11.39 7.48 -49.05
N ARG A 135 11.82 6.99 -50.22
CA ARG A 135 11.74 5.56 -50.54
C ARG A 135 12.57 4.70 -49.55
N GLN A 136 13.79 5.17 -49.24
CA GLN A 136 14.64 4.50 -48.28
C GLN A 136 14.02 4.47 -46.86
N ALA A 137 13.44 5.58 -46.39
CA ALA A 137 12.76 5.67 -45.13
C ALA A 137 11.54 4.74 -45.06
N ILE A 138 10.79 4.58 -46.14
CA ILE A 138 9.68 3.65 -46.29
C ILE A 138 10.18 2.19 -46.22
N GLU A 139 11.27 1.87 -46.91
CA GLU A 139 11.87 0.52 -46.86
C GLU A 139 12.38 0.18 -45.45
N GLU A 140 13.04 1.11 -44.79
CA GLU A 140 13.51 0.94 -43.40
C GLU A 140 12.33 0.76 -42.43
N LEU A 141 11.24 1.53 -42.57
CA LEU A 141 10.02 1.38 -41.77
C LEU A 141 9.41 -0.02 -41.93
N ARG A 142 9.30 -0.48 -43.17
CA ARG A 142 8.66 -1.75 -43.51
C ARG A 142 9.52 -2.97 -43.17
N LYS A 143 10.84 -2.82 -43.10
CA LYS A 143 11.78 -3.93 -42.87
C LYS A 143 11.46 -5.17 -43.71
N GLY A 144 11.06 -5.00 -44.98
CA GLY A 144 10.67 -6.03 -45.93
C GLY A 144 9.27 -6.62 -45.71
N ASN A 145 8.44 -6.11 -44.85
CA ASN A 145 7.05 -6.55 -44.66
C ASN A 145 6.15 -6.03 -45.77
N LYS A 146 5.21 -6.88 -46.19
CA LYS A 146 4.14 -6.51 -47.15
C LYS A 146 2.84 -6.25 -46.40
N VAL A 147 2.04 -5.33 -46.94
CA VAL A 147 0.71 -4.99 -46.37
C VAL A 147 -0.31 -6.01 -46.85
N THR A 148 -0.59 -7.01 -46.04
CA THR A 148 -1.50 -8.12 -46.32
C THR A 148 -2.80 -8.08 -45.54
N SER A 149 -2.91 -7.18 -44.55
CA SER A 149 -4.12 -6.96 -43.78
C SER A 149 -4.51 -5.48 -43.75
N GLN A 150 -5.75 -5.18 -43.42
CA GLN A 150 -6.21 -3.81 -43.28
C GLN A 150 -5.64 -3.07 -42.07
N SER A 151 -5.12 -3.82 -41.06
CA SER A 151 -4.50 -3.32 -39.83
C SER A 151 -2.96 -3.31 -39.87
N ALA A 152 -2.36 -3.44 -41.06
CA ALA A 152 -0.90 -3.65 -41.20
C ALA A 152 -0.05 -2.53 -40.62
N GLU A 153 -0.49 -1.26 -40.59
CA GLU A 153 0.25 -0.16 -39.99
C GLU A 153 0.33 -0.26 -38.47
N GLU A 154 -0.54 -0.99 -37.83
CA GLU A 154 -0.46 -1.28 -36.38
C GLU A 154 0.71 -2.22 -36.07
N THR A 155 1.11 -3.03 -37.03
CA THR A 155 2.21 -4.01 -36.88
C THR A 155 3.60 -3.43 -37.11
N TYR A 156 3.72 -2.19 -37.59
CA TYR A 156 5.00 -1.54 -37.79
C TYR A 156 5.52 -0.96 -36.48
N ASP A 157 6.81 -1.16 -36.22
CA ASP A 157 7.49 -0.75 -34.98
C ASP A 157 6.73 -1.20 -33.73
N ALA A 158 6.35 -2.49 -33.74
CA ALA A 158 5.55 -3.08 -32.68
C ALA A 158 6.28 -3.03 -31.32
N LEU A 159 7.61 -3.17 -31.32
CA LEU A 159 8.42 -3.04 -30.11
C LEU A 159 8.41 -1.61 -29.57
N GLY A 160 8.49 -0.60 -30.41
CA GLY A 160 8.43 0.81 -30.00
C GLY A 160 7.05 1.20 -29.44
N LYS A 161 5.97 0.54 -29.92
CA LYS A 161 4.59 0.81 -29.47
C LYS A 161 4.19 0.03 -28.23
N TYR A 162 4.59 -1.23 -28.12
CA TYR A 162 4.07 -2.19 -27.14
C TYR A 162 5.12 -2.72 -26.18
N ALA A 163 6.36 -2.22 -26.24
CA ALA A 163 7.41 -2.60 -25.32
C ALA A 163 8.31 -1.42 -24.97
N ILE A 164 8.90 -1.48 -23.79
CA ILE A 164 9.76 -0.46 -23.25
C ILE A 164 11.21 -0.94 -23.33
N ASN A 165 12.09 -0.20 -23.99
CA ASN A 165 13.52 -0.52 -24.04
C ASN A 165 14.20 -0.19 -22.70
N LEU A 166 14.51 -1.24 -21.89
CA LEU A 166 15.16 -1.08 -20.59
C LEU A 166 16.61 -0.59 -20.71
N ASN A 167 17.33 -0.96 -21.79
CA ASN A 167 18.70 -0.47 -21.99
C ASN A 167 18.74 1.04 -22.24
N GLU A 168 17.80 1.59 -22.98
CA GLU A 168 17.67 3.04 -23.19
C GLU A 168 17.31 3.77 -21.91
N ARG A 169 16.37 3.20 -21.12
CA ARG A 169 16.03 3.73 -19.81
C ARG A 169 17.23 3.70 -18.84
N ALA A 170 18.04 2.64 -18.90
CA ALA A 170 19.27 2.55 -18.12
C ALA A 170 20.30 3.61 -18.56
N ARG A 171 20.48 3.81 -19.88
CA ARG A 171 21.37 4.87 -20.42
C ARG A 171 20.91 6.28 -20.06
N SER A 172 19.62 6.51 -20.03
CA SER A 172 19.04 7.83 -19.68
C SER A 172 18.93 8.06 -18.16
N GLY A 173 19.40 7.13 -17.30
CA GLY A 173 19.33 7.26 -15.85
C GLY A 173 17.91 7.14 -15.25
N LYS A 174 16.93 6.74 -16.05
CA LYS A 174 15.52 6.63 -15.62
C LYS A 174 15.21 5.39 -14.80
N LEU A 175 16.08 4.37 -14.85
CA LEU A 175 15.92 3.17 -14.02
C LEU A 175 16.52 3.39 -12.62
N ALA A 176 15.92 2.74 -11.64
CA ALA A 176 16.45 2.73 -10.29
C ALA A 176 17.69 1.81 -10.20
N PRO A 177 18.63 2.09 -9.29
CA PRO A 177 19.71 1.16 -9.01
C PRO A 177 19.14 -0.13 -8.39
N VAL A 178 19.65 -1.28 -8.85
CA VAL A 178 19.26 -2.59 -8.33
C VAL A 178 20.32 -3.08 -7.36
N ILE A 179 19.92 -3.40 -6.16
CA ILE A 179 20.78 -3.77 -5.04
C ILE A 179 20.32 -5.12 -4.48
N GLY A 180 21.26 -5.97 -4.10
CA GLY A 180 20.98 -7.23 -3.39
C GLY A 180 20.37 -8.34 -4.23
N ARG A 181 20.46 -8.27 -5.58
CA ARG A 181 19.93 -9.31 -6.50
C ARG A 181 21.01 -9.91 -7.41
N ASP A 182 22.24 -9.90 -6.94
CA ASP A 182 23.39 -10.32 -7.75
C ASP A 182 23.37 -11.81 -8.08
N GLU A 183 22.91 -12.66 -7.19
CA GLU A 183 22.83 -14.11 -7.40
C GLU A 183 21.76 -14.47 -8.45
N GLU A 184 20.58 -13.89 -8.32
CA GLU A 184 19.47 -14.09 -9.26
C GLU A 184 19.84 -13.56 -10.66
N ILE A 185 20.44 -12.35 -10.75
CA ILE A 185 20.91 -11.79 -12.03
C ILE A 185 21.99 -12.69 -12.63
N ARG A 186 22.95 -13.19 -11.84
CA ARG A 186 23.97 -14.13 -12.30
C ARG A 186 23.33 -15.42 -12.82
N ARG A 187 22.32 -15.94 -12.12
CA ARG A 187 21.60 -17.13 -12.56
C ARG A 187 20.84 -16.90 -13.86
N VAL A 188 20.19 -15.76 -14.01
CA VAL A 188 19.52 -15.34 -15.26
C VAL A 188 20.53 -15.27 -16.42
N LEU A 189 21.70 -14.65 -16.22
CA LEU A 189 22.78 -14.59 -17.21
C LEU A 189 23.26 -15.98 -17.63
N GLN A 190 23.44 -16.90 -16.67
CA GLN A 190 23.83 -18.29 -16.95
C GLN A 190 22.77 -18.99 -17.83
N ILE A 191 21.48 -18.82 -17.52
CA ILE A 191 20.38 -19.43 -18.24
C ILE A 191 20.32 -18.87 -19.68
N LEU A 192 20.38 -17.56 -19.83
CA LEU A 192 20.36 -16.88 -21.14
C LEU A 192 21.53 -17.28 -22.04
N SER A 193 22.65 -17.70 -21.47
CA SER A 193 23.84 -18.18 -22.20
C SER A 193 23.76 -19.64 -22.59
N ARG A 194 22.73 -20.39 -22.18
CA ARG A 194 22.59 -21.84 -22.53
C ARG A 194 22.15 -22.01 -23.98
N ARG A 195 22.49 -23.19 -24.54
CA ARG A 195 22.04 -23.57 -25.89
C ARG A 195 20.55 -23.95 -25.92
N THR A 196 20.05 -24.59 -24.88
CA THR A 196 18.66 -25.04 -24.73
C THR A 196 18.15 -24.65 -23.36
N LYS A 197 16.83 -24.53 -23.17
CA LYS A 197 16.20 -24.02 -21.95
C LYS A 197 16.82 -22.69 -21.51
N ASN A 198 16.95 -21.77 -22.45
CA ASN A 198 17.62 -20.49 -22.30
C ASN A 198 16.67 -19.35 -21.97
N ASN A 199 15.44 -19.66 -21.59
CA ASN A 199 14.45 -18.68 -21.12
C ASN A 199 14.30 -18.83 -19.60
N PRO A 200 14.79 -17.89 -18.78
CA PRO A 200 14.53 -17.87 -17.34
C PRO A 200 13.08 -17.48 -17.05
N ILE A 201 12.51 -18.09 -16.04
CA ILE A 201 11.25 -17.64 -15.44
C ILE A 201 11.48 -17.33 -13.96
N LEU A 202 11.25 -16.08 -13.57
CA LEU A 202 11.37 -15.58 -12.21
C LEU A 202 10.10 -15.93 -11.45
N ILE A 203 10.25 -16.70 -10.37
CA ILE A 203 9.12 -17.15 -9.55
C ILE A 203 9.31 -16.60 -8.14
N GLY A 204 8.33 -15.89 -7.65
CA GLY A 204 8.35 -15.31 -6.30
C GLY A 204 7.08 -14.57 -6.00
N GLU A 205 6.88 -14.25 -4.73
CA GLU A 205 5.70 -13.53 -4.27
C GLU A 205 5.59 -12.12 -4.88
N PRO A 206 4.39 -11.50 -4.91
CA PRO A 206 4.24 -10.12 -5.35
C PRO A 206 5.08 -9.18 -4.50
N GLY A 207 5.74 -8.19 -5.12
CA GLY A 207 6.51 -7.17 -4.40
C GLY A 207 7.94 -7.58 -3.99
N VAL A 208 8.40 -8.82 -4.28
CA VAL A 208 9.79 -9.23 -3.95
C VAL A 208 10.85 -8.66 -4.90
N GLY A 209 10.46 -7.96 -5.96
CA GLY A 209 11.41 -7.30 -6.88
C GLY A 209 11.79 -8.10 -8.12
N LYS A 210 10.90 -8.95 -8.66
CA LYS A 210 11.12 -9.70 -9.91
C LYS A 210 11.45 -8.79 -11.09
N THR A 211 10.72 -7.70 -11.25
CA THR A 211 10.93 -6.72 -12.34
C THR A 211 12.29 -6.01 -12.20
N ALA A 212 12.73 -5.73 -10.97
CA ALA A 212 14.04 -5.13 -10.70
C ALA A 212 15.20 -5.99 -11.21
N ILE A 213 15.06 -7.33 -11.24
CA ILE A 213 16.10 -8.24 -11.79
C ILE A 213 16.32 -7.99 -13.29
N ALA A 214 15.24 -7.77 -14.05
CA ALA A 214 15.33 -7.42 -15.47
C ALA A 214 15.96 -6.04 -15.69
N GLU A 215 15.61 -5.07 -14.86
CA GLU A 215 16.22 -3.73 -14.86
C GLU A 215 17.71 -3.79 -14.49
N GLY A 216 18.08 -4.56 -13.48
CA GLY A 216 19.47 -4.79 -13.08
C GLY A 216 20.29 -5.46 -14.19
N LEU A 217 19.70 -6.41 -14.90
CA LEU A 217 20.33 -7.00 -16.06
C LEU A 217 20.58 -5.98 -17.17
N ALA A 218 19.60 -5.09 -17.44
CA ALA A 218 19.78 -4.01 -18.42
C ALA A 218 20.91 -3.05 -18.01
N HIS A 219 21.02 -2.70 -16.73
CA HIS A 219 22.14 -1.92 -16.21
C HIS A 219 23.50 -2.60 -16.44
N ARG A 220 23.61 -3.90 -16.18
CA ARG A 220 24.86 -4.66 -16.41
C ARG A 220 25.23 -4.74 -17.88
N ILE A 221 24.25 -4.94 -18.77
CA ILE A 221 24.47 -4.92 -20.22
C ILE A 221 25.02 -3.57 -20.68
N VAL A 222 24.41 -2.47 -20.24
CA VAL A 222 24.83 -1.10 -20.60
C VAL A 222 26.24 -0.76 -20.09
N ARG A 223 26.61 -1.30 -18.90
CA ARG A 223 27.96 -1.16 -18.33
C ARG A 223 28.97 -2.12 -18.92
N GLY A 224 28.55 -3.10 -19.72
CA GLY A 224 29.42 -4.13 -20.26
C GLY A 224 29.80 -5.23 -19.26
N ASP A 225 29.18 -5.27 -18.07
CA ASP A 225 29.42 -6.26 -17.02
C ASP A 225 28.57 -7.53 -17.23
N VAL A 226 28.71 -8.12 -18.40
CA VAL A 226 28.03 -9.35 -18.83
C VAL A 226 28.96 -10.14 -19.74
N PRO A 227 28.70 -11.47 -19.91
CA PRO A 227 29.42 -12.29 -20.88
C PRO A 227 29.37 -11.68 -22.30
N GLU A 228 30.43 -11.94 -23.11
CA GLU A 228 30.61 -11.31 -24.44
C GLU A 228 29.38 -11.49 -25.35
N ASN A 229 28.77 -12.68 -25.32
CA ASN A 229 27.58 -13.03 -26.12
C ASN A 229 26.29 -12.27 -25.69
N LEU A 230 26.32 -11.52 -24.60
CA LEU A 230 25.18 -10.74 -24.09
C LEU A 230 25.40 -9.22 -24.16
N LYS A 231 26.59 -8.74 -24.47
CA LYS A 231 26.92 -7.30 -24.52
C LYS A 231 26.12 -6.53 -25.57
N SER A 232 25.80 -7.15 -26.70
CA SER A 232 25.01 -6.54 -27.79
C SER A 232 23.50 -6.62 -27.56
N LYS A 233 23.06 -7.38 -26.54
CA LYS A 233 21.64 -7.65 -26.35
C LYS A 233 20.89 -6.44 -25.80
N GLN A 234 19.63 -6.33 -26.21
CA GLN A 234 18.69 -5.33 -25.71
C GLN A 234 17.53 -6.02 -25.00
N ILE A 235 17.14 -5.49 -23.86
CA ILE A 235 15.98 -5.98 -23.11
C ILE A 235 14.81 -5.05 -23.35
N PHE A 236 13.71 -5.62 -23.82
CA PHE A 236 12.44 -4.94 -24.00
C PHE A 236 11.42 -5.50 -23.00
N SER A 237 10.84 -4.66 -22.18
CA SER A 237 9.75 -5.02 -21.28
C SER A 237 8.42 -4.88 -22.02
N LEU A 238 7.69 -5.98 -22.18
CA LEU A 238 6.38 -6.01 -22.84
C LEU A 238 5.34 -5.27 -21.98
N ASP A 239 4.66 -4.30 -22.60
CA ASP A 239 3.58 -3.56 -21.95
C ASP A 239 2.23 -4.20 -22.30
N MET A 240 1.72 -5.00 -21.36
CA MET A 240 0.42 -5.68 -21.52
C MET A 240 -0.74 -4.68 -21.60
N GLY A 241 -0.62 -3.55 -20.89
CA GLY A 241 -1.62 -2.48 -20.93
C GLY A 241 -1.73 -1.86 -22.34
N ALA A 242 -0.60 -1.54 -22.94
CA ALA A 242 -0.54 -0.99 -24.29
C ALA A 242 -1.03 -1.99 -25.35
N LEU A 243 -0.76 -3.29 -25.18
CA LEU A 243 -1.26 -4.32 -26.08
C LEU A 243 -2.80 -4.44 -26.08
N ILE A 244 -3.41 -4.28 -24.92
CA ILE A 244 -4.86 -4.44 -24.72
C ILE A 244 -5.60 -3.13 -24.98
N ALA A 245 -5.00 -1.99 -24.68
CA ALA A 245 -5.64 -0.68 -24.81
C ALA A 245 -6.13 -0.43 -26.25
N GLY A 246 -7.41 -0.08 -26.38
CA GLY A 246 -8.03 0.22 -27.67
C GLY A 246 -8.30 -1.00 -28.57
N ALA A 247 -7.95 -2.22 -28.18
CA ALA A 247 -8.33 -3.43 -28.94
C ALA A 247 -9.82 -3.70 -28.78
N LYS A 248 -10.60 -3.48 -29.84
CA LYS A 248 -12.05 -3.69 -29.85
C LYS A 248 -12.43 -5.17 -29.97
N TYR A 249 -11.56 -5.98 -30.57
CA TYR A 249 -11.76 -7.39 -30.85
C TYR A 249 -10.52 -8.21 -30.43
N LYS A 250 -10.76 -9.49 -30.07
CA LYS A 250 -9.73 -10.46 -29.71
C LYS A 250 -8.62 -10.58 -30.76
N GLY A 251 -8.95 -10.52 -32.05
CA GLY A 251 -8.00 -10.62 -33.15
C GLY A 251 -6.94 -9.50 -33.16
N GLU A 252 -7.28 -8.28 -32.75
CA GLU A 252 -6.36 -7.14 -32.76
C GLU A 252 -5.22 -7.33 -31.73
N PHE A 253 -5.53 -7.81 -30.53
CA PHE A 253 -4.53 -8.15 -29.53
C PHE A 253 -3.57 -9.26 -30.04
N GLU A 254 -4.14 -10.31 -30.66
CA GLU A 254 -3.34 -11.41 -31.21
C GLU A 254 -2.42 -10.93 -32.32
N GLU A 255 -2.90 -10.02 -33.20
CA GLU A 255 -2.08 -9.43 -34.27
C GLU A 255 -0.94 -8.57 -33.71
N ARG A 256 -1.22 -7.72 -32.71
CA ARG A 256 -0.22 -6.89 -32.04
C ARG A 256 0.84 -7.75 -31.37
N LEU A 257 0.46 -8.79 -30.62
CA LEU A 257 1.40 -9.71 -29.99
C LEU A 257 2.22 -10.49 -31.03
N LYS A 258 1.61 -10.96 -32.12
CA LYS A 258 2.32 -11.59 -33.23
C LYS A 258 3.32 -10.64 -33.88
N ALA A 259 2.98 -9.35 -34.02
CA ALA A 259 3.89 -8.37 -34.58
C ALA A 259 5.12 -8.18 -33.69
N VAL A 260 4.93 -8.05 -32.35
CA VAL A 260 6.04 -8.01 -31.38
C VAL A 260 6.92 -9.26 -31.48
N VAL A 261 6.32 -10.45 -31.44
CA VAL A 261 7.06 -11.72 -31.53
C VAL A 261 7.83 -11.83 -32.84
N ASN A 262 7.24 -11.45 -33.95
CA ASN A 262 7.89 -11.46 -35.26
C ASN A 262 9.08 -10.46 -35.32
N GLU A 263 8.95 -9.31 -34.71
CA GLU A 263 10.03 -8.32 -34.67
C GLU A 263 11.18 -8.82 -33.79
N VAL A 264 10.88 -9.43 -32.64
CA VAL A 264 11.90 -10.06 -31.77
C VAL A 264 12.59 -11.22 -32.48
N THR A 265 11.86 -12.10 -33.18
CA THR A 265 12.44 -13.23 -33.88
C THR A 265 13.32 -12.81 -35.05
N LYS A 266 12.96 -11.76 -35.77
CA LYS A 266 13.77 -11.19 -36.86
C LYS A 266 15.08 -10.54 -36.38
N SER A 267 15.17 -10.18 -35.10
CA SER A 267 16.42 -9.66 -34.53
C SER A 267 17.52 -10.72 -34.30
N GLU A 268 17.29 -11.99 -34.72
CA GLU A 268 18.24 -13.11 -34.60
C GLU A 268 18.80 -13.29 -33.18
N GLY A 269 17.93 -13.00 -32.19
CA GLY A 269 18.25 -13.16 -30.77
C GLY A 269 19.03 -11.99 -30.15
N GLU A 270 19.10 -10.83 -30.81
CA GLU A 270 19.65 -9.61 -30.19
C GLU A 270 18.72 -9.00 -29.16
N ILE A 271 17.43 -9.29 -29.26
CA ILE A 271 16.40 -8.80 -28.36
C ILE A 271 16.00 -9.90 -27.38
N ILE A 272 15.94 -9.53 -26.11
CA ILE A 272 15.40 -10.34 -25.01
C ILE A 272 14.10 -9.69 -24.55
N LEU A 273 13.00 -10.42 -24.62
CA LEU A 273 11.68 -9.93 -24.23
C LEU A 273 11.42 -10.25 -22.75
N PHE A 274 11.34 -9.25 -21.91
CA PHE A 274 10.87 -9.39 -20.54
C PHE A 274 9.33 -9.32 -20.51
N ILE A 275 8.71 -10.32 -19.91
CA ILE A 275 7.25 -10.44 -19.80
C ILE A 275 6.90 -10.56 -18.32
N ASP A 276 6.44 -9.47 -17.75
CA ASP A 276 5.91 -9.50 -16.40
C ASP A 276 4.52 -10.14 -16.38
N GLU A 277 4.17 -10.80 -15.29
CA GLU A 277 2.92 -11.56 -15.16
C GLU A 277 2.66 -12.49 -16.38
N ILE A 278 3.69 -13.20 -16.83
CA ILE A 278 3.64 -14.04 -18.04
C ILE A 278 2.47 -15.04 -18.02
N HIS A 279 1.96 -15.41 -16.86
CA HIS A 279 0.79 -16.27 -16.69
C HIS A 279 -0.46 -15.70 -17.35
N THR A 280 -0.58 -14.36 -17.48
CA THR A 280 -1.70 -13.70 -18.14
C THR A 280 -1.80 -14.07 -19.62
N LEU A 281 -0.65 -14.31 -20.26
CA LEU A 281 -0.58 -14.76 -21.65
C LEU A 281 -0.83 -16.27 -21.80
N VAL A 282 -0.57 -17.06 -20.74
CA VAL A 282 -0.66 -18.52 -20.77
C VAL A 282 -2.01 -19.03 -20.25
N GLY A 283 -2.58 -18.32 -19.28
CA GLY A 283 -3.77 -18.75 -18.53
C GLY A 283 -5.11 -18.27 -19.08
N ALA A 284 -5.11 -17.33 -19.97
CA ALA A 284 -6.30 -16.64 -20.47
C ALA A 284 -7.26 -17.53 -21.31
N GLY A 285 -6.92 -18.81 -21.53
CA GLY A 285 -7.63 -19.69 -22.47
C GLY A 285 -8.77 -20.56 -21.93
N LYS A 286 -9.24 -20.42 -20.67
CA LYS A 286 -10.22 -21.33 -20.07
C LYS A 286 -11.64 -20.75 -19.84
N GLY A 287 -11.91 -19.50 -20.24
CA GLY A 287 -13.27 -18.92 -20.25
C GLY A 287 -13.77 -18.70 -21.68
N GLU A 288 -15.08 -18.75 -21.90
CA GLU A 288 -15.68 -18.36 -23.19
C GLU A 288 -15.27 -16.91 -23.53
N GLY A 289 -14.32 -16.76 -24.47
CA GLY A 289 -13.76 -15.47 -24.90
C GLY A 289 -12.35 -15.14 -24.42
N ALA A 290 -11.67 -16.01 -23.67
CA ALA A 290 -10.33 -15.74 -23.15
C ALA A 290 -9.22 -15.94 -24.21
N MET A 291 -8.18 -15.08 -24.13
CA MET A 291 -7.07 -14.98 -25.10
C MET A 291 -6.11 -16.16 -24.98
N ASP A 292 -5.90 -16.92 -26.03
CA ASP A 292 -4.87 -17.98 -26.07
C ASP A 292 -3.57 -17.46 -26.69
N ALA A 293 -2.95 -16.46 -26.03
CA ALA A 293 -1.68 -15.89 -26.44
C ALA A 293 -0.52 -16.91 -26.35
N ALA A 294 -0.69 -17.97 -25.55
CA ALA A 294 0.28 -19.03 -25.44
C ALA A 294 0.57 -19.72 -26.80
N ASN A 295 -0.45 -19.90 -27.63
CA ASN A 295 -0.28 -20.50 -28.95
C ASN A 295 0.53 -19.64 -29.92
N ILE A 296 0.64 -18.33 -29.67
CA ILE A 296 1.50 -17.42 -30.45
C ILE A 296 2.96 -17.55 -30.02
N LEU A 297 3.19 -17.65 -28.70
CA LEU A 297 4.56 -17.73 -28.13
C LEU A 297 5.19 -19.14 -28.31
N LYS A 298 4.41 -20.21 -28.15
CA LYS A 298 4.89 -21.59 -28.16
C LYS A 298 5.73 -21.95 -29.39
N PRO A 299 5.35 -21.62 -30.65
CA PRO A 299 6.17 -21.96 -31.82
C PRO A 299 7.53 -21.25 -31.81
N ALA A 300 7.60 -19.98 -31.48
CA ALA A 300 8.85 -19.23 -31.45
C ALA A 300 9.77 -19.68 -30.29
N LEU A 301 9.21 -19.98 -29.13
CA LEU A 301 9.93 -20.59 -28.00
C LEU A 301 10.42 -22.00 -28.34
N ALA A 302 9.61 -22.78 -29.07
CA ALA A 302 9.95 -24.15 -29.45
C ALA A 302 11.15 -24.21 -30.41
N ARG A 303 11.22 -23.28 -31.35
CA ARG A 303 12.34 -23.17 -32.30
C ARG A 303 13.58 -22.48 -31.71
N GLY A 304 13.45 -21.88 -30.51
CA GLY A 304 14.53 -21.11 -29.88
C GLY A 304 14.77 -19.74 -30.51
N GLU A 305 13.82 -19.27 -31.32
CA GLU A 305 13.86 -17.97 -32.01
C GLU A 305 13.51 -16.80 -31.08
N LEU A 306 12.65 -17.06 -30.07
CA LEU A 306 12.30 -16.10 -29.05
C LEU A 306 13.12 -16.31 -27.78
N ARG A 307 13.85 -15.29 -27.37
CA ARG A 307 14.49 -15.22 -26.04
C ARG A 307 13.63 -14.39 -25.14
N SER A 308 13.25 -14.94 -24.00
CA SER A 308 12.38 -14.25 -23.05
C SER A 308 12.78 -14.49 -21.61
N ILE A 309 12.48 -13.50 -20.76
CA ILE A 309 12.51 -13.60 -19.30
C ILE A 309 11.07 -13.46 -18.85
N GLY A 310 10.51 -14.50 -18.22
CA GLY A 310 9.16 -14.42 -17.63
C GLY A 310 9.24 -14.07 -16.14
N ALA A 311 8.20 -13.44 -15.62
CA ALA A 311 8.00 -13.27 -14.18
C ALA A 311 6.58 -13.69 -13.79
N THR A 312 6.43 -14.39 -12.67
CA THR A 312 5.13 -14.88 -12.16
C THR A 312 5.21 -15.23 -10.68
N THR A 313 4.09 -15.52 -10.04
CA THR A 313 4.06 -16.08 -8.69
C THR A 313 4.17 -17.60 -8.69
N LEU A 314 4.41 -18.22 -7.52
CA LEU A 314 4.50 -19.67 -7.41
C LEU A 314 3.17 -20.36 -7.74
N ASP A 315 2.07 -19.85 -7.21
CA ASP A 315 0.72 -20.38 -7.43
C ASP A 315 0.34 -20.35 -8.91
N GLU A 316 0.64 -19.24 -9.59
CA GLU A 316 0.36 -19.06 -11.01
C GLU A 316 1.26 -19.94 -11.89
N TYR A 317 2.53 -20.11 -11.49
CA TYR A 317 3.44 -21.05 -12.16
C TYR A 317 2.90 -22.48 -12.10
N GLN A 318 2.50 -22.95 -10.92
CA GLN A 318 1.92 -24.29 -10.74
C GLN A 318 0.61 -24.45 -11.51
N LYS A 319 -0.23 -23.43 -11.52
CA LYS A 319 -1.54 -23.48 -12.16
C LYS A 319 -1.46 -23.47 -13.67
N TYR A 320 -0.54 -22.73 -14.28
CA TYR A 320 -0.50 -22.46 -15.71
C TYR A 320 0.71 -23.06 -16.42
N PHE A 321 1.91 -23.08 -15.81
CA PHE A 321 3.14 -23.55 -16.45
C PHE A 321 3.42 -25.04 -16.23
N GLU A 322 3.32 -25.55 -15.03
CA GLU A 322 3.58 -26.96 -14.73
C GLU A 322 2.59 -27.89 -15.44
N LYS A 323 1.40 -27.42 -15.71
CA LYS A 323 0.38 -28.19 -16.47
C LYS A 323 0.64 -28.21 -17.98
N ASP A 324 1.45 -27.28 -18.49
CA ASP A 324 1.82 -27.20 -19.89
C ASP A 324 3.25 -27.69 -20.12
N LYS A 325 3.41 -28.99 -20.38
CA LYS A 325 4.72 -29.64 -20.58
C LYS A 325 5.55 -29.02 -21.72
N ALA A 326 4.94 -28.31 -22.66
CA ALA A 326 5.65 -27.66 -23.75
C ALA A 326 6.37 -26.41 -23.27
N LEU A 327 5.72 -25.60 -22.39
CA LEU A 327 6.30 -24.42 -21.77
C LEU A 327 7.31 -24.81 -20.67
N GLU A 328 6.98 -25.74 -19.79
CA GLU A 328 7.86 -26.25 -18.73
C GLU A 328 9.24 -26.67 -19.27
N ARG A 329 9.29 -27.32 -20.43
CA ARG A 329 10.55 -27.74 -21.07
C ARG A 329 11.36 -26.59 -21.68
N ARG A 330 10.79 -25.40 -21.81
CA ARG A 330 11.43 -24.24 -22.47
C ARG A 330 11.92 -23.20 -21.49
N PHE A 331 11.28 -23.13 -20.33
CA PHE A 331 11.66 -22.22 -19.26
C PHE A 331 12.51 -22.93 -18.20
N GLN A 332 13.42 -22.16 -17.59
CA GLN A 332 14.20 -22.58 -16.43
C GLN A 332 13.85 -21.68 -15.25
N THR A 333 13.42 -22.26 -14.18
CA THR A 333 12.99 -21.55 -12.98
C THR A 333 14.16 -20.87 -12.26
N VAL A 334 13.91 -19.65 -11.79
CA VAL A 334 14.75 -18.88 -10.88
C VAL A 334 13.84 -18.42 -9.76
N ILE A 335 14.07 -18.94 -8.56
CA ILE A 335 13.30 -18.55 -7.37
C ILE A 335 13.80 -17.18 -6.92
N VAL A 336 12.88 -16.30 -6.61
CA VAL A 336 13.14 -14.95 -6.11
C VAL A 336 12.47 -14.84 -4.75
N ASP A 337 13.26 -15.06 -3.71
CA ASP A 337 12.79 -15.00 -2.33
C ASP A 337 12.65 -13.56 -1.83
N GLU A 338 11.87 -13.38 -0.75
CA GLU A 338 11.81 -12.13 -0.02
C GLU A 338 13.22 -11.78 0.50
N PRO A 339 13.72 -10.54 0.28
CA PRO A 339 15.03 -10.14 0.77
C PRO A 339 15.05 -10.06 2.29
N SER A 340 16.23 -10.23 2.89
CA SER A 340 16.41 -10.03 4.33
C SER A 340 16.16 -8.57 4.71
N GLU A 341 15.92 -8.30 6.00
CA GLU A 341 15.77 -6.93 6.51
C GLU A 341 17.01 -6.08 6.20
N LEU A 342 18.21 -6.64 6.34
CA LEU A 342 19.46 -5.93 6.06
C LEU A 342 19.62 -5.60 4.57
N ASP A 343 19.29 -6.53 3.69
CA ASP A 343 19.29 -6.29 2.26
C ASP A 343 18.26 -5.24 1.88
N THR A 344 17.08 -5.30 2.48
CA THR A 344 16.01 -4.33 2.25
C THR A 344 16.42 -2.92 2.70
N ILE A 345 17.05 -2.77 3.88
CA ILE A 345 17.59 -1.48 4.32
C ILE A 345 18.59 -0.94 3.28
N SER A 346 19.45 -1.80 2.75
CA SER A 346 20.42 -1.41 1.70
C SER A 346 19.73 -1.00 0.41
N ILE A 347 18.66 -1.69 0.01
CA ILE A 347 17.82 -1.34 -1.15
C ILE A 347 17.19 0.04 -0.94
N LEU A 348 16.54 0.28 0.20
CA LEU A 348 15.88 1.55 0.48
C LEU A 348 16.87 2.71 0.54
N ARG A 349 18.07 2.50 1.12
CA ARG A 349 19.17 3.50 1.10
C ARG A 349 19.58 3.86 -0.32
N GLY A 350 19.64 2.88 -1.22
CA GLY A 350 19.93 3.13 -2.64
C GLY A 350 18.80 3.84 -3.40
N LEU A 351 17.56 3.69 -2.96
CA LEU A 351 16.40 4.35 -3.54
C LEU A 351 16.12 5.73 -2.93
N LYS A 352 16.65 5.99 -1.75
CA LYS A 352 16.40 7.19 -0.94
C LYS A 352 16.46 8.49 -1.74
N GLU A 353 17.57 8.74 -2.44
CA GLU A 353 17.79 9.99 -3.19
C GLU A 353 16.69 10.23 -4.24
N LYS A 354 16.20 9.15 -4.88
CA LYS A 354 15.16 9.22 -5.89
C LYS A 354 13.80 9.66 -5.29
N TYR A 355 13.46 9.11 -4.11
CA TYR A 355 12.24 9.48 -3.40
C TYR A 355 12.33 10.87 -2.76
N GLU A 356 13.49 11.23 -2.20
CA GLU A 356 13.75 12.58 -1.71
C GLU A 356 13.57 13.65 -2.80
N ASN A 357 14.05 13.37 -4.01
CA ASN A 357 13.93 14.27 -5.15
C ASN A 357 12.49 14.36 -5.67
N HIS A 358 11.78 13.22 -5.70
CA HIS A 358 10.38 13.18 -6.15
C HIS A 358 9.45 13.96 -5.22
N HIS A 359 9.52 13.69 -3.92
CA HIS A 359 8.66 14.33 -2.92
C HIS A 359 9.23 15.66 -2.42
N LYS A 360 10.48 15.98 -2.74
CA LYS A 360 11.18 17.20 -2.29
C LYS A 360 11.27 17.30 -0.78
N VAL A 361 11.44 16.19 -0.10
CA VAL A 361 11.63 16.06 1.36
C VAL A 361 12.92 15.31 1.65
N ARG A 362 13.39 15.36 2.87
CA ARG A 362 14.52 14.56 3.32
C ARG A 362 14.03 13.34 4.09
N ILE A 363 14.67 12.19 3.88
CA ILE A 363 14.35 10.94 4.57
C ILE A 363 15.53 10.58 5.47
N LYS A 364 15.30 10.47 6.78
CA LYS A 364 16.33 10.06 7.72
C LYS A 364 16.62 8.56 7.59
N ASP A 365 17.80 8.15 8.05
CA ASP A 365 18.17 6.72 8.05
C ASP A 365 17.34 5.91 9.06
N ASP A 366 16.95 6.53 10.18
CA ASP A 366 16.03 5.93 11.15
C ASP A 366 14.64 5.64 10.55
N ALA A 367 14.14 6.51 9.66
CA ALA A 367 12.91 6.25 8.92
C ALA A 367 13.04 5.03 7.98
N ILE A 368 14.19 4.87 7.32
CA ILE A 368 14.45 3.71 6.46
C ILE A 368 14.46 2.42 7.28
N ILE A 369 15.20 2.41 8.38
CA ILE A 369 15.27 1.26 9.29
C ILE A 369 13.88 0.94 9.84
N SER A 370 13.14 1.95 10.30
CA SER A 370 11.78 1.80 10.81
C SER A 370 10.80 1.29 9.74
N SER A 371 10.92 1.75 8.48
CA SER A 371 10.08 1.25 7.38
C SER A 371 10.23 -0.26 7.20
N VAL A 372 11.45 -0.78 7.28
CA VAL A 372 11.72 -2.21 7.15
C VAL A 372 11.23 -2.98 8.36
N GLN A 373 11.62 -2.55 9.57
CA GLN A 373 11.29 -3.26 10.80
C GLN A 373 9.78 -3.25 11.10
N LEU A 374 9.14 -2.09 10.95
CA LEU A 374 7.70 -1.97 11.21
C LEU A 374 6.88 -2.68 10.14
N SER A 375 7.27 -2.63 8.85
CA SER A 375 6.56 -3.38 7.82
C SER A 375 6.71 -4.89 8.00
N THR A 376 7.89 -5.38 8.39
CA THR A 376 8.11 -6.81 8.66
C THR A 376 7.24 -7.29 9.82
N ARG A 377 7.13 -6.48 10.86
CA ARG A 377 6.42 -6.82 12.09
C ARG A 377 4.91 -6.67 11.97
N TYR A 378 4.42 -5.59 11.32
CA TYR A 378 3.01 -5.19 11.36
C TYR A 378 2.25 -5.42 10.05
N ILE A 379 2.94 -5.57 8.92
CA ILE A 379 2.33 -5.80 7.61
C ILE A 379 2.72 -7.20 7.13
N THR A 380 1.86 -8.18 7.41
CA THR A 380 2.15 -9.61 7.20
C THR A 380 1.57 -10.18 5.91
N ASP A 381 0.73 -9.44 5.22
CA ASP A 381 0.05 -9.80 3.98
C ASP A 381 0.77 -9.31 2.71
N ARG A 382 1.89 -8.60 2.88
CA ARG A 382 2.75 -8.06 1.81
C ARG A 382 4.22 -8.42 2.07
N PHE A 383 5.05 -8.37 1.02
CA PHE A 383 6.45 -8.81 1.06
C PHE A 383 7.43 -7.64 0.93
N LEU A 384 8.62 -7.82 1.50
CA LEU A 384 9.76 -6.92 1.27
C LEU A 384 10.30 -7.10 -0.16
N PRO A 385 10.86 -6.04 -0.77
CA PRO A 385 11.05 -4.69 -0.23
C PRO A 385 9.83 -3.77 -0.42
N ASP A 386 8.84 -4.18 -1.19
CA ASP A 386 7.73 -3.36 -1.68
C ASP A 386 6.97 -2.67 -0.54
N LYS A 387 6.54 -3.44 0.48
CA LYS A 387 5.84 -2.88 1.65
C LYS A 387 6.63 -1.80 2.40
N ALA A 388 7.96 -1.93 2.46
CA ALA A 388 8.82 -0.94 3.12
C ALA A 388 9.05 0.30 2.23
N ILE A 389 9.13 0.10 0.93
CA ILE A 389 9.21 1.19 -0.06
C ILE A 389 7.92 2.02 -0.02
N ASP A 390 6.77 1.36 -0.05
CA ASP A 390 5.46 2.03 0.02
C ASP A 390 5.29 2.86 1.30
N LEU A 391 5.74 2.37 2.45
CA LEU A 391 5.72 3.14 3.70
C LEU A 391 6.57 4.41 3.61
N MET A 392 7.76 4.27 3.06
CA MET A 392 8.67 5.40 2.87
C MET A 392 8.09 6.42 1.88
N ASP A 393 7.49 5.94 0.80
CA ASP A 393 6.85 6.76 -0.23
C ASP A 393 5.64 7.53 0.32
N GLU A 394 4.74 6.84 1.04
CA GLU A 394 3.56 7.48 1.63
C GLU A 394 3.93 8.48 2.74
N ALA A 395 4.89 8.15 3.59
CA ALA A 395 5.37 9.08 4.61
C ALA A 395 5.97 10.35 3.98
N ALA A 396 6.76 10.20 2.92
CA ALA A 396 7.33 11.31 2.18
C ALA A 396 6.24 12.15 1.48
N ALA A 397 5.27 11.51 0.85
CA ALA A 397 4.12 12.17 0.22
C ALA A 397 3.29 12.95 1.24
N ARG A 398 3.04 12.36 2.41
CA ARG A 398 2.29 13.01 3.51
C ARG A 398 3.02 14.23 4.03
N LEU A 399 4.32 14.11 4.29
CA LEU A 399 5.12 15.24 4.74
C LEU A 399 5.14 16.36 3.68
N ARG A 400 5.25 16.01 2.40
CA ARG A 400 5.16 16.98 1.31
C ARG A 400 3.82 17.73 1.33
N LEU A 401 2.72 17.01 1.50
CA LEU A 401 1.39 17.61 1.60
C LEU A 401 1.29 18.57 2.80
N GLN A 402 1.89 18.21 3.94
CA GLN A 402 1.94 19.07 5.12
C GLN A 402 2.75 20.36 4.88
N ILE A 403 3.88 20.26 4.16
CA ILE A 403 4.69 21.43 3.77
C ILE A 403 3.91 22.38 2.85
N ASP A 404 3.12 21.84 1.94
CA ASP A 404 2.34 22.63 0.98
C ASP A 404 1.04 23.18 1.57
N SER A 405 0.52 22.56 2.63
CA SER A 405 -0.71 22.99 3.32
C SER A 405 -0.46 23.98 4.46
N VAL A 406 -1.51 24.63 4.90
CA VAL A 406 -1.48 25.49 6.09
C VAL A 406 -1.28 24.63 7.35
N PRO A 407 -0.34 24.96 8.24
CA PRO A 407 -0.15 24.24 9.50
C PRO A 407 -1.44 24.15 10.34
N GLU A 408 -1.61 23.03 11.04
CA GLU A 408 -2.82 22.77 11.84
C GLU A 408 -3.06 23.85 12.91
N SER A 409 -1.99 24.31 13.58
CA SER A 409 -2.06 25.39 14.56
C SER A 409 -2.61 26.70 13.97
N LEU A 410 -2.19 27.05 12.76
CA LEU A 410 -2.67 28.25 12.05
C LEU A 410 -4.12 28.07 11.58
N ASP A 411 -4.49 26.88 11.12
CA ASP A 411 -5.87 26.58 10.72
C ASP A 411 -6.84 26.58 11.91
N GLU A 412 -6.42 26.09 13.09
CA GLU A 412 -7.19 26.15 14.33
C GLU A 412 -7.46 27.61 14.75
N VAL A 413 -6.43 28.45 14.75
CA VAL A 413 -6.57 29.89 15.07
C VAL A 413 -7.53 30.56 14.07
N SER A 414 -7.36 30.27 12.77
CA SER A 414 -8.24 30.82 11.73
C SER A 414 -9.70 30.37 11.88
N ARG A 415 -9.93 29.10 12.24
CA ARG A 415 -11.29 28.58 12.52
C ARG A 415 -11.89 29.23 13.76
N ARG A 416 -11.08 29.39 14.81
CA ARG A 416 -11.53 30.05 16.06
C ARG A 416 -11.93 31.50 15.80
N ILE A 417 -11.14 32.22 15.02
CA ILE A 417 -11.49 33.61 14.62
C ILE A 417 -12.83 33.64 13.88
N LYS A 418 -13.03 32.76 12.89
CA LYS A 418 -14.29 32.66 12.16
C LYS A 418 -15.48 32.37 13.08
N GLN A 419 -15.32 31.45 14.03
CA GLN A 419 -16.37 31.13 15.01
C GLN A 419 -16.73 32.34 15.85
N LEU A 420 -15.74 33.04 16.39
CA LEU A 420 -15.94 34.23 17.19
C LEU A 420 -16.55 35.43 16.39
N GLU A 421 -16.19 35.55 15.12
CA GLU A 421 -16.78 36.54 14.22
C GLU A 421 -18.27 36.27 13.99
N ILE A 422 -18.67 34.99 13.83
CA ILE A 422 -20.07 34.58 13.72
C ILE A 422 -20.81 34.90 15.03
N GLU A 423 -20.22 34.57 16.18
CA GLU A 423 -20.78 34.83 17.48
C GLU A 423 -20.93 36.36 17.72
N ARG A 424 -19.93 37.15 17.35
CA ARG A 424 -19.95 38.60 17.40
C ARG A 424 -21.14 39.18 16.59
N GLU A 425 -21.38 38.71 15.38
CA GLU A 425 -22.51 39.17 14.56
C GLU A 425 -23.87 38.77 15.15
N ALA A 426 -23.95 37.64 15.85
CA ALA A 426 -25.14 37.22 16.56
C ALA A 426 -25.43 38.15 17.78
N ILE A 427 -24.40 38.38 18.63
CA ILE A 427 -24.52 39.21 19.84
C ILE A 427 -24.74 40.68 19.49
N LYS A 428 -24.24 41.17 18.38
CA LYS A 428 -24.49 42.52 17.88
C LYS A 428 -25.98 42.79 17.65
N ARG A 429 -26.76 41.77 17.33
CA ARG A 429 -28.22 41.83 17.19
C ARG A 429 -28.94 41.88 18.54
N GLU A 430 -28.32 41.36 19.59
CA GLU A 430 -28.85 41.32 20.96
C GLU A 430 -28.49 42.57 21.81
N ASN A 431 -27.63 43.47 21.30
CA ASN A 431 -27.19 44.72 21.91
C ASN A 431 -26.44 44.58 23.26
N ASP A 432 -25.79 43.45 23.53
CA ASP A 432 -24.97 43.26 24.74
C ASP A 432 -23.56 43.85 24.53
N LYS A 433 -23.37 45.09 24.95
CA LYS A 433 -22.14 45.87 24.77
C LYS A 433 -20.94 45.26 25.52
N SER A 434 -21.14 44.65 26.68
CA SER A 434 -20.05 44.08 27.49
C SER A 434 -19.46 42.82 26.85
N LYS A 435 -20.30 41.94 26.32
CA LYS A 435 -19.88 40.78 25.59
C LYS A 435 -19.21 41.12 24.23
N LEU A 436 -19.74 42.17 23.55
CA LEU A 436 -19.15 42.64 22.30
C LEU A 436 -17.71 43.16 22.48
N GLU A 437 -17.42 43.87 23.56
CA GLU A 437 -16.06 44.34 23.85
C GLU A 437 -15.10 43.21 24.13
N LEU A 438 -15.51 42.20 24.92
CA LEU A 438 -14.71 41.00 25.18
C LEU A 438 -14.41 40.20 23.91
N LEU A 439 -15.42 39.97 23.08
CA LEU A 439 -15.25 39.24 21.79
C LEU A 439 -14.36 40.01 20.81
N ASN A 440 -14.51 41.35 20.73
CA ASN A 440 -13.65 42.15 19.85
C ASN A 440 -12.18 42.09 20.30
N LYS A 441 -11.92 42.08 21.62
CA LYS A 441 -10.58 41.92 22.14
C LYS A 441 -10.01 40.56 21.83
N GLU A 442 -10.75 39.48 22.10
CA GLU A 442 -10.31 38.10 21.78
C GLU A 442 -10.04 37.91 20.28
N ILE A 443 -10.92 38.46 19.42
CA ILE A 443 -10.73 38.44 17.96
C ILE A 443 -9.46 39.20 17.55
N ALA A 444 -9.19 40.37 18.17
CA ALA A 444 -8.02 41.18 17.86
C ALA A 444 -6.72 40.45 18.26
N ASP A 445 -6.69 39.88 19.46
CA ASP A 445 -5.55 39.14 19.99
C ASP A 445 -5.25 37.90 19.09
N LEU A 446 -6.27 37.13 18.71
CA LEU A 446 -6.15 35.99 17.82
C LEU A 446 -5.74 36.38 16.38
N LYS A 447 -6.19 37.53 15.86
CA LYS A 447 -5.78 38.06 14.55
C LYS A 447 -4.30 38.49 14.55
N GLU A 448 -3.82 39.04 15.64
CA GLU A 448 -2.40 39.35 15.79
C GLU A 448 -1.56 38.09 15.81
N GLU A 449 -2.01 37.06 16.53
CA GLU A 449 -1.37 35.75 16.58
C GLU A 449 -1.39 35.06 15.21
N GLU A 450 -2.54 35.04 14.49
CA GLU A 450 -2.66 34.55 13.13
C GLU A 450 -1.67 35.21 12.17
N THR A 451 -1.55 36.53 12.23
CA THR A 451 -0.67 37.32 11.39
C THR A 451 0.80 36.95 11.65
N LYS A 452 1.18 36.81 12.91
CA LYS A 452 2.52 36.41 13.34
C LYS A 452 2.86 35.00 12.87
N GLN A 453 1.97 34.04 13.12
CA GLN A 453 2.15 32.64 12.70
C GLN A 453 2.21 32.52 11.18
N LYS A 454 1.36 33.24 10.45
CA LYS A 454 1.34 33.25 9.00
C LYS A 454 2.64 33.81 8.39
N ALA A 455 3.17 34.89 8.97
CA ALA A 455 4.45 35.46 8.53
C ALA A 455 5.62 34.50 8.76
N GLN A 456 5.63 33.83 9.93
CA GLN A 456 6.63 32.81 10.24
C GLN A 456 6.53 31.63 9.26
N TRP A 457 5.35 31.07 9.05
CA TRP A 457 5.11 29.99 8.11
C TRP A 457 5.54 30.34 6.69
N GLN A 458 5.20 31.53 6.20
CA GLN A 458 5.61 31.96 4.87
C GLN A 458 7.13 32.07 4.76
N SER A 459 7.80 32.59 5.77
CA SER A 459 9.25 32.70 5.79
C SER A 459 9.94 31.34 5.83
N GLU A 460 9.46 30.37 6.62
CA GLU A 460 9.96 28.99 6.65
C GLU A 460 9.75 28.33 5.29
N LYS A 461 8.56 28.46 4.69
CA LYS A 461 8.22 27.92 3.38
C LYS A 461 9.12 28.45 2.25
N GLU A 462 9.46 29.73 2.29
CA GLU A 462 10.39 30.32 1.30
C GLU A 462 11.80 29.71 1.40
N GLN A 463 12.33 29.48 2.61
CA GLN A 463 13.62 28.84 2.79
C GLN A 463 13.61 27.39 2.29
N ILE A 464 12.54 26.64 2.63
CA ILE A 464 12.36 25.26 2.16
C ILE A 464 12.30 25.20 0.64
N ASN A 465 11.58 26.09 0.00
CA ASN A 465 11.51 26.17 -1.46
C ASN A 465 12.88 26.46 -2.10
N LYS A 466 13.73 27.30 -1.48
CA LYS A 466 15.09 27.54 -1.93
C LYS A 466 15.97 26.30 -1.84
N ILE A 467 15.89 25.57 -0.75
CA ILE A 467 16.59 24.28 -0.58
C ILE A 467 16.16 23.29 -1.69
N GLN A 468 14.86 23.20 -1.96
CA GLN A 468 14.31 22.31 -2.97
C GLN A 468 14.79 22.70 -4.39
N GLN A 469 14.77 23.99 -4.73
CA GLN A 469 15.24 24.46 -6.03
C GLN A 469 16.72 24.11 -6.23
N ASN A 470 17.57 24.35 -5.23
CA ASN A 470 18.97 24.00 -5.30
C ASN A 470 19.21 22.49 -5.45
N LYS A 471 18.37 21.62 -4.86
CA LYS A 471 18.44 20.17 -5.06
C LYS A 471 18.10 19.78 -6.51
N ILE A 472 17.07 20.38 -7.10
CA ILE A 472 16.71 20.17 -8.50
C ILE A 472 17.86 20.62 -9.42
N ASP A 473 18.47 21.75 -9.13
CA ASP A 473 19.61 22.25 -9.88
C ASP A 473 20.80 21.26 -9.82
N ILE A 474 21.08 20.69 -8.63
CA ILE A 474 22.12 19.66 -8.46
C ILE A 474 21.83 18.41 -9.28
N GLU A 475 20.58 17.95 -9.33
CA GLU A 475 20.19 16.78 -10.12
C GLU A 475 20.41 17.02 -11.62
N ASN A 476 19.98 18.17 -12.11
CA ASN A 476 20.22 18.58 -13.50
C ASN A 476 21.73 18.66 -13.81
N LEU A 477 22.51 19.21 -12.89
CA LEU A 477 23.97 19.28 -13.04
C LEU A 477 24.63 17.89 -13.01
N LYS A 478 24.17 16.97 -12.17
CA LYS A 478 24.64 15.56 -12.17
C LYS A 478 24.36 14.90 -13.52
N PHE A 479 23.14 15.09 -14.05
CA PHE A 479 22.78 14.56 -15.37
C PHE A 479 23.64 15.15 -16.49
N GLU A 480 23.92 16.47 -16.47
CA GLU A 480 24.84 17.13 -17.44
C GLU A 480 26.26 16.59 -17.30
N ALA A 481 26.74 16.35 -16.09
CA ALA A 481 28.09 15.80 -15.86
C ALA A 481 28.19 14.36 -16.41
N ASP A 482 27.19 13.52 -16.17
CA ASP A 482 27.17 12.15 -16.69
C ASP A 482 27.06 12.10 -18.22
N LYS A 483 26.38 13.07 -18.82
CA LYS A 483 26.33 13.25 -20.28
C LYS A 483 27.69 13.65 -20.83
N ALA A 484 28.32 14.66 -20.23
CA ALA A 484 29.66 15.13 -20.61
C ALA A 484 30.73 14.03 -20.45
N GLU A 485 30.62 13.19 -19.39
CA GLU A 485 31.53 12.08 -19.17
C GLU A 485 31.41 11.00 -20.28
N ARG A 486 30.21 10.73 -20.77
CA ARG A 486 29.99 9.84 -21.92
C ARG A 486 30.50 10.41 -23.24
N GLU A 487 30.47 11.74 -23.38
CA GLU A 487 31.01 12.46 -24.53
C GLU A 487 32.53 12.64 -24.44
N GLY A 488 33.19 12.28 -23.33
CA GLY A 488 34.64 12.37 -23.13
C GLY A 488 35.12 13.75 -22.72
N ASP A 489 34.22 14.68 -22.40
CA ASP A 489 34.56 16.05 -21.96
C ASP A 489 34.81 16.08 -20.44
N TYR A 490 35.97 15.59 -20.03
CA TYR A 490 36.37 15.52 -18.61
C TYR A 490 36.58 16.91 -17.98
N GLY A 491 36.86 17.95 -18.82
CA GLY A 491 36.99 19.32 -18.35
C GLY A 491 35.66 19.87 -17.81
N LYS A 492 34.59 19.67 -18.61
CA LYS A 492 33.23 20.04 -18.22
C LYS A 492 32.71 19.21 -17.01
N VAL A 493 33.06 17.94 -16.94
CA VAL A 493 32.74 17.08 -15.78
C VAL A 493 33.36 17.62 -14.51
N ALA A 494 34.64 18.02 -14.56
CA ALA A 494 35.32 18.56 -13.41
C ALA A 494 34.73 19.92 -12.96
N GLU A 495 34.44 20.83 -13.91
CA GLU A 495 33.76 22.10 -13.61
C GLU A 495 32.40 21.88 -12.91
N ILE A 496 31.61 20.97 -13.42
CA ILE A 496 30.27 20.68 -12.85
C ILE A 496 30.39 20.04 -11.49
N ARG A 497 31.14 18.93 -11.35
CA ARG A 497 31.22 18.14 -10.11
C ARG A 497 31.93 18.87 -8.98
N TYR A 498 33.05 19.54 -9.25
CA TYR A 498 33.88 20.21 -8.24
C TYR A 498 33.59 21.69 -8.07
N GLY A 499 32.93 22.31 -9.07
CA GLY A 499 32.57 23.72 -9.03
C GLY A 499 31.10 23.94 -8.71
N LYS A 500 30.22 23.75 -9.70
CA LYS A 500 28.80 24.11 -9.61
C LYS A 500 28.01 23.32 -8.57
N ILE A 501 28.21 22.01 -8.51
CA ILE A 501 27.49 21.15 -7.52
C ILE A 501 27.91 21.53 -6.11
N LYS A 502 29.22 21.71 -5.87
CA LYS A 502 29.73 22.07 -4.56
C LYS A 502 29.23 23.42 -4.08
N GLN A 503 29.14 24.40 -5.00
CA GLN A 503 28.56 25.71 -4.68
C GLN A 503 27.08 25.58 -4.25
N LYS A 504 26.27 24.78 -4.96
CA LYS A 504 24.87 24.55 -4.65
C LYS A 504 24.69 23.80 -3.31
N GLU A 505 25.57 22.85 -3.01
CA GLU A 505 25.59 22.17 -1.71
C GLU A 505 25.92 23.13 -0.56
N GLU A 506 26.80 24.11 -0.79
CA GLU A 506 27.13 25.13 0.20
C GLU A 506 25.96 26.09 0.44
N GLU A 507 25.29 26.54 -0.64
CA GLU A 507 24.05 27.32 -0.56
C GLU A 507 22.95 26.58 0.24
N ILE A 508 22.79 25.27 0.04
CA ILE A 508 21.83 24.45 0.81
C ILE A 508 22.20 24.47 2.30
N ARG A 509 23.46 24.28 2.66
CA ARG A 509 23.92 24.31 4.05
C ARG A 509 23.66 25.66 4.73
N GLU A 510 23.92 26.76 4.04
CA GLU A 510 23.66 28.10 4.58
C GLU A 510 22.17 28.34 4.81
N VAL A 511 21.31 27.95 3.86
CA VAL A 511 19.87 28.08 4.00
C VAL A 511 19.34 27.18 5.10
N GLN A 512 19.83 25.96 5.24
CA GLN A 512 19.48 25.05 6.34
C GLN A 512 19.90 25.62 7.70
N ALA A 513 21.08 26.20 7.81
CA ALA A 513 21.52 26.85 9.05
C ALA A 513 20.61 28.02 9.45
N LYS A 514 20.22 28.85 8.46
CA LYS A 514 19.28 29.96 8.66
C LYS A 514 17.91 29.45 9.12
N LEU A 515 17.37 28.42 8.46
CA LEU A 515 16.09 27.83 8.80
C LEU A 515 16.08 27.27 10.22
N LYS A 516 17.11 26.53 10.60
CA LYS A 516 17.27 26.00 11.95
C LYS A 516 17.34 27.10 13.02
N THR A 517 17.96 28.22 12.69
CA THR A 517 18.01 29.38 13.62
C THR A 517 16.65 30.06 13.73
N MET A 518 15.87 30.10 12.65
CA MET A 518 14.52 30.70 12.62
C MET A 518 13.49 29.83 13.37
N GLN A 519 13.58 28.52 13.22
CA GLN A 519 12.65 27.56 13.81
C GLN A 519 12.80 27.45 15.34
N GLY A 520 14.02 27.61 15.90
CA GLY A 520 14.26 27.57 17.34
C GLY A 520 13.66 26.30 17.99
N ALA A 521 12.86 26.48 19.04
CA ALA A 521 12.17 25.38 19.74
C ALA A 521 10.78 25.05 19.16
N ALA A 522 10.24 25.83 18.24
CA ALA A 522 8.89 25.71 17.70
C ALA A 522 8.90 25.77 16.16
N ALA A 523 9.35 24.70 15.51
CA ALA A 523 9.26 24.55 14.07
C ALA A 523 7.79 24.40 13.63
N MET A 524 7.33 25.24 12.71
CA MET A 524 5.99 25.13 12.14
C MET A 524 5.93 24.13 10.99
N ILE A 525 7.04 23.90 10.30
CA ILE A 525 7.16 22.97 9.17
C ILE A 525 8.27 21.95 9.46
N LYS A 526 7.92 20.66 9.40
CA LYS A 526 8.87 19.55 9.45
C LYS A 526 9.43 19.33 8.03
N GLU A 527 10.75 19.11 7.91
CA GLU A 527 11.41 18.91 6.61
C GLU A 527 11.84 17.48 6.36
N GLU A 528 11.93 16.68 7.39
CA GLU A 528 12.54 15.37 7.37
C GLU A 528 11.53 14.31 7.80
N VAL A 529 11.44 13.23 7.02
CA VAL A 529 10.72 12.03 7.42
C VAL A 529 11.57 11.27 8.43
N ASP A 530 11.01 10.98 9.60
CA ASP A 530 11.65 10.18 10.65
C ASP A 530 10.86 8.90 10.97
N SER A 531 11.30 8.19 12.01
CA SER A 531 10.66 6.96 12.49
C SER A 531 9.20 7.14 12.89
N ASP A 532 8.85 8.32 13.43
CA ASP A 532 7.49 8.59 13.91
C ASP A 532 6.50 8.76 12.75
N ASP A 533 6.94 9.40 11.64
CA ASP A 533 6.11 9.51 10.43
C ASP A 533 5.82 8.13 9.83
N ILE A 534 6.81 7.24 9.83
CA ILE A 534 6.64 5.85 9.38
C ILE A 534 5.67 5.11 10.30
N ALA A 535 5.83 5.25 11.62
CA ALA A 535 4.94 4.64 12.60
C ALA A 535 3.49 5.12 12.44
N ASP A 536 3.28 6.40 12.11
CA ASP A 536 1.97 6.98 11.82
C ASP A 536 1.33 6.37 10.56
N VAL A 537 2.12 6.14 9.50
CA VAL A 537 1.61 5.49 8.28
C VAL A 537 1.24 4.04 8.58
N VAL A 538 2.10 3.30 9.27
CA VAL A 538 1.83 1.91 9.69
C VAL A 538 0.56 1.86 10.56
N SER A 539 0.40 2.82 11.49
CA SER A 539 -0.80 2.90 12.33
C SER A 539 -2.09 3.06 11.51
N ARG A 540 -2.06 3.86 10.46
CA ARG A 540 -3.21 4.05 9.57
C ARG A 540 -3.53 2.81 8.74
N TRP A 541 -2.52 2.12 8.23
CA TRP A 541 -2.71 0.92 7.41
C TRP A 541 -3.23 -0.26 8.22
N THR A 542 -2.70 -0.42 9.42
CA THR A 542 -2.98 -1.59 10.26
C THR A 542 -4.08 -1.36 11.30
N GLY A 543 -4.39 -0.07 11.58
CA GLY A 543 -5.26 0.31 12.69
C GLY A 543 -4.60 0.16 14.07
N ILE A 544 -3.29 -0.13 14.13
CA ILE A 544 -2.54 -0.32 15.38
C ILE A 544 -1.90 1.02 15.76
N PRO A 545 -2.02 1.52 16.99
CA PRO A 545 -1.45 2.81 17.40
C PRO A 545 0.08 2.73 17.59
N VAL A 546 0.81 2.41 16.51
CA VAL A 546 2.28 2.17 16.54
C VAL A 546 3.05 3.42 16.98
N SER A 547 2.63 4.61 16.56
CA SER A 547 3.26 5.87 16.96
C SER A 547 3.22 6.11 18.46
N LYS A 548 2.11 5.78 19.11
CA LYS A 548 2.01 5.84 20.58
C LYS A 548 2.83 4.75 21.27
N MET A 549 3.03 3.62 20.61
CA MET A 549 3.82 2.51 21.14
C MET A 549 5.32 2.81 21.11
N MET A 550 5.83 3.54 20.13
CA MET A 550 7.26 3.83 19.96
C MET A 550 7.83 4.80 21.01
N GLN A 551 7.11 5.88 21.35
CA GLN A 551 7.62 6.95 22.20
C GLN A 551 7.67 6.63 23.70
N SER A 552 6.91 5.64 24.14
CA SER A 552 6.86 5.29 25.58
C SER A 552 7.03 3.79 25.86
N GLU A 553 7.49 3.01 24.88
CA GLU A 553 7.48 1.54 24.99
C GLU A 553 8.33 1.03 26.18
N LYS A 554 9.53 1.56 26.37
CA LYS A 554 10.38 1.15 27.49
C LYS A 554 9.76 1.51 28.84
N ASP A 555 9.30 2.73 28.99
CA ASP A 555 8.74 3.22 30.27
C ASP A 555 7.38 2.59 30.57
N LYS A 556 6.54 2.39 29.54
CA LYS A 556 5.27 1.68 29.65
C LYS A 556 5.49 0.22 30.04
N LEU A 557 6.38 -0.49 29.34
CA LEU A 557 6.65 -1.90 29.65
C LEU A 557 7.23 -2.10 31.05
N LEU A 558 7.99 -1.12 31.56
CA LEU A 558 8.49 -1.13 32.94
C LEU A 558 7.40 -0.84 33.99
N ARG A 559 6.31 -0.16 33.61
CA ARG A 559 5.18 0.17 34.48
C ARG A 559 3.95 -0.69 34.24
N LEU A 560 4.05 -1.72 33.40
CA LEU A 560 2.91 -2.55 32.97
C LEU A 560 2.13 -3.11 34.15
N GLU A 561 2.80 -3.63 35.19
CA GLU A 561 2.16 -4.16 36.37
C GLU A 561 1.37 -3.07 37.13
N SER A 562 1.97 -1.94 37.37
CA SER A 562 1.32 -0.84 38.11
C SER A 562 0.08 -0.33 37.37
N GLU A 563 0.13 -0.28 36.04
CA GLU A 563 -1.00 0.17 35.23
C GLU A 563 -2.11 -0.88 35.19
N LEU A 564 -1.78 -2.18 35.07
CA LEU A 564 -2.79 -3.24 35.15
C LEU A 564 -3.47 -3.26 36.52
N HIS A 565 -2.75 -2.96 37.59
CA HIS A 565 -3.30 -2.85 38.96
C HIS A 565 -4.27 -1.66 39.11
N THR A 566 -4.22 -0.63 38.27
CA THR A 566 -5.22 0.46 38.30
C THR A 566 -6.62 -0.02 37.96
N ARG A 567 -6.72 -1.16 37.24
CA ARG A 567 -8.00 -1.71 36.77
C ARG A 567 -8.29 -3.09 37.37
N VAL A 568 -7.29 -3.89 37.66
CA VAL A 568 -7.39 -5.24 38.22
C VAL A 568 -6.80 -5.26 39.62
N ILE A 569 -7.63 -5.55 40.59
CA ILE A 569 -7.24 -5.61 42.01
C ILE A 569 -6.85 -7.04 42.39
N GLY A 570 -5.73 -7.19 43.11
CA GLY A 570 -5.13 -8.48 43.44
C GLY A 570 -4.51 -9.17 42.21
N GLN A 571 -4.41 -10.51 42.25
CA GLN A 571 -3.97 -11.36 41.13
C GLN A 571 -2.52 -11.08 40.68
N GLU A 572 -1.62 -10.83 41.61
CA GLU A 572 -0.20 -10.48 41.40
C GLU A 572 0.50 -11.47 40.47
N GLU A 573 0.30 -12.78 40.67
CA GLU A 573 0.93 -13.83 39.86
C GLU A 573 0.55 -13.70 38.39
N ALA A 574 -0.74 -13.45 38.10
CA ALA A 574 -1.24 -13.31 36.74
C ALA A 574 -0.67 -12.06 36.05
N ILE A 575 -0.64 -10.95 36.75
CA ILE A 575 -0.16 -9.67 36.21
C ILE A 575 1.35 -9.77 35.92
N ASN A 576 2.13 -10.32 36.84
CA ASN A 576 3.58 -10.49 36.66
C ASN A 576 3.90 -11.45 35.51
N ALA A 577 3.25 -12.59 35.43
CA ALA A 577 3.48 -13.57 34.35
C ALA A 577 3.21 -12.97 32.96
N ILE A 578 2.12 -12.22 32.82
CA ILE A 578 1.80 -11.52 31.57
C ILE A 578 2.85 -10.45 31.26
N ALA A 579 3.20 -9.62 32.26
CA ALA A 579 4.16 -8.54 32.08
C ALA A 579 5.53 -9.08 31.63
N ASP A 580 5.98 -10.17 32.21
CA ASP A 580 7.24 -10.81 31.86
C ASP A 580 7.21 -11.42 30.45
N ALA A 581 6.11 -12.04 30.05
CA ALA A 581 5.94 -12.57 28.69
C ALA A 581 5.97 -11.45 27.63
N VAL A 582 5.26 -10.36 27.89
CA VAL A 582 5.26 -9.19 27.01
C VAL A 582 6.65 -8.58 26.91
N ARG A 583 7.37 -8.44 28.02
CA ARG A 583 8.75 -7.94 28.05
C ARG A 583 9.70 -8.84 27.28
N ARG A 584 9.65 -10.17 27.46
CA ARG A 584 10.48 -11.14 26.74
C ARG A 584 10.25 -11.02 25.23
N SER A 585 8.99 -10.96 24.81
CA SER A 585 8.64 -10.80 23.41
C SER A 585 9.16 -9.48 22.81
N ARG A 586 9.01 -8.37 23.55
CA ARG A 586 9.48 -7.05 23.11
C ARG A 586 11.00 -6.91 23.09
N ALA A 587 11.68 -7.62 23.97
CA ALA A 587 13.14 -7.68 24.00
C ALA A 587 13.74 -8.62 22.91
N GLY A 588 12.90 -9.30 22.12
CA GLY A 588 13.37 -10.25 21.10
C GLY A 588 13.94 -11.56 21.68
N LEU A 589 13.62 -11.87 22.93
CA LEU A 589 14.12 -13.05 23.65
C LEU A 589 13.18 -14.26 23.57
N GLN A 590 12.13 -14.16 22.76
CA GLN A 590 11.13 -15.22 22.54
C GLN A 590 11.32 -15.86 21.17
N ASP A 591 10.87 -17.11 21.03
CA ASP A 591 10.81 -17.78 19.72
C ASP A 591 9.93 -16.96 18.75
N PRO A 592 10.47 -16.46 17.65
CA PRO A 592 9.73 -15.64 16.69
C PRO A 592 8.60 -16.38 15.98
N LYS A 593 8.50 -17.70 16.14
CA LYS A 593 7.42 -18.51 15.58
C LYS A 593 6.18 -18.58 16.47
N ARG A 594 6.28 -18.28 17.76
CA ARG A 594 5.19 -18.43 18.72
C ARG A 594 4.42 -17.12 18.98
N PRO A 595 3.16 -17.19 19.51
CA PRO A 595 2.44 -16.01 20.03
C PRO A 595 3.24 -15.27 21.11
N ILE A 596 2.93 -13.98 21.36
CA ILE A 596 3.55 -13.17 22.42
C ILE A 596 3.51 -13.84 23.78
N GLY A 597 2.41 -14.52 24.10
CA GLY A 597 2.21 -15.30 25.29
C GLY A 597 0.94 -16.14 25.21
N SER A 598 0.94 -17.25 25.94
CA SER A 598 -0.18 -18.17 26.01
C SER A 598 -0.42 -18.58 27.46
N PHE A 599 -1.62 -18.32 27.99
CA PHE A 599 -1.95 -18.47 29.41
C PHE A 599 -3.23 -19.23 29.62
N ILE A 600 -3.27 -20.06 30.68
CA ILE A 600 -4.53 -20.60 31.20
C ILE A 600 -4.81 -19.96 32.56
N PHE A 601 -5.95 -19.30 32.70
CA PHE A 601 -6.42 -18.72 33.96
C PHE A 601 -7.44 -19.63 34.63
N LEU A 602 -7.06 -20.20 35.71
CA LEU A 602 -7.89 -21.07 36.55
C LEU A 602 -8.49 -20.26 37.70
N GLY A 603 -9.71 -20.51 38.11
CA GLY A 603 -10.29 -19.84 39.27
C GLY A 603 -11.81 -19.73 39.23
N THR A 604 -12.39 -19.28 40.33
CA THR A 604 -13.84 -19.08 40.46
C THR A 604 -14.37 -17.97 39.55
N THR A 605 -15.65 -17.88 39.36
CA THR A 605 -16.28 -16.82 38.59
C THR A 605 -16.17 -15.48 39.34
N GLY A 606 -15.94 -14.39 38.62
CA GLY A 606 -15.94 -13.00 39.18
C GLY A 606 -14.66 -12.57 39.89
N VAL A 607 -13.56 -13.30 39.74
CA VAL A 607 -12.21 -12.95 40.29
C VAL A 607 -11.35 -12.06 39.38
N GLY A 608 -11.85 -11.68 38.23
CA GLY A 608 -11.12 -10.72 37.33
C GLY A 608 -10.47 -11.31 36.09
N LYS A 609 -10.62 -12.64 35.79
CA LYS A 609 -9.96 -13.28 34.61
C LYS A 609 -10.22 -12.53 33.29
N THR A 610 -11.46 -12.24 32.96
CA THR A 610 -11.84 -11.51 31.75
C THR A 610 -11.47 -10.02 31.81
N GLU A 611 -11.49 -9.42 33.01
CA GLU A 611 -11.13 -8.03 33.21
C GLU A 611 -9.64 -7.80 32.98
N LEU A 612 -8.77 -8.72 33.39
CA LEU A 612 -7.34 -8.65 33.12
C LEU A 612 -7.06 -8.73 31.61
N ALA A 613 -7.78 -9.58 30.86
CA ALA A 613 -7.66 -9.63 29.40
C ALA A 613 -8.06 -8.31 28.73
N LYS A 614 -9.12 -7.64 29.23
CA LYS A 614 -9.56 -6.32 28.76
C LYS A 614 -8.56 -5.23 29.10
N ALA A 615 -8.10 -5.20 30.36
CA ALA A 615 -7.09 -4.23 30.82
C ALA A 615 -5.79 -4.34 29.99
N LEU A 616 -5.39 -5.56 29.69
CA LEU A 616 -4.23 -5.81 28.85
C LEU A 616 -4.42 -5.32 27.41
N ALA A 617 -5.58 -5.55 26.81
CA ALA A 617 -5.91 -5.05 25.47
C ALA A 617 -5.91 -3.52 25.42
N GLU A 618 -6.55 -2.87 26.38
CA GLU A 618 -6.57 -1.42 26.51
C GLU A 618 -5.18 -0.84 26.67
N TYR A 619 -4.35 -1.45 27.53
CA TYR A 619 -3.01 -0.93 27.80
C TYR A 619 -2.03 -1.11 26.63
N LEU A 620 -2.03 -2.32 26.00
CA LEU A 620 -1.09 -2.62 24.92
C LEU A 620 -1.53 -2.03 23.58
N PHE A 621 -2.84 -1.91 23.34
CA PHE A 621 -3.40 -1.55 22.04
C PHE A 621 -4.26 -0.28 22.07
N ASP A 622 -4.34 0.40 23.24
CA ASP A 622 -5.07 1.66 23.44
C ASP A 622 -6.59 1.55 23.16
N ASP A 623 -7.11 0.31 23.10
CA ASP A 623 -8.53 0.00 22.87
C ASP A 623 -8.90 -1.37 23.48
N GLU A 624 -9.86 -1.39 24.40
CA GLU A 624 -10.35 -2.64 25.00
C GLU A 624 -11.05 -3.55 23.98
N ASN A 625 -11.48 -2.99 22.82
CA ASN A 625 -12.07 -3.76 21.73
C ASN A 625 -11.01 -4.52 20.88
N MET A 626 -9.73 -4.29 21.11
CA MET A 626 -8.65 -5.12 20.54
C MET A 626 -8.52 -6.47 21.27
N MET A 627 -9.63 -6.95 21.74
CA MET A 627 -9.80 -8.30 22.30
C MET A 627 -10.83 -9.08 21.48
N THR A 628 -10.43 -10.27 21.02
CA THR A 628 -11.34 -11.25 20.39
C THR A 628 -11.74 -12.27 21.43
N ARG A 629 -13.01 -12.25 21.86
CA ARG A 629 -13.55 -13.23 22.81
C ARG A 629 -14.32 -14.32 22.08
N ILE A 630 -13.99 -15.56 22.37
CA ILE A 630 -14.66 -16.75 21.85
C ILE A 630 -15.08 -17.62 23.05
N ASP A 631 -16.41 -17.84 23.20
CA ASP A 631 -16.96 -18.65 24.23
C ASP A 631 -16.96 -20.11 23.80
N MET A 632 -16.18 -20.95 24.48
CA MET A 632 -16.02 -22.36 24.15
C MET A 632 -17.25 -23.20 24.43
N SER A 633 -18.23 -22.69 25.16
CA SER A 633 -19.52 -23.35 25.33
C SER A 633 -20.32 -23.47 24.00
N GLU A 634 -20.03 -22.65 23.02
CA GLU A 634 -20.58 -22.73 21.66
C GLU A 634 -19.87 -23.76 20.77
N TYR A 635 -18.73 -24.32 21.23
CA TYR A 635 -17.84 -25.20 20.46
C TYR A 635 -17.70 -26.59 21.08
N GLN A 636 -18.78 -27.11 21.67
CA GLN A 636 -18.83 -28.43 22.30
C GLN A 636 -18.96 -29.55 21.28
N GLU A 637 -19.54 -29.30 20.13
CA GLU A 637 -19.75 -30.28 19.07
C GLU A 637 -18.64 -30.25 18.02
N LYS A 638 -18.38 -31.41 17.39
CA LYS A 638 -17.34 -31.57 16.38
C LYS A 638 -17.48 -30.58 15.20
N PHE A 639 -18.69 -30.36 14.73
CA PHE A 639 -18.94 -29.43 13.62
C PHE A 639 -18.75 -27.96 14.02
N SER A 640 -18.91 -27.65 15.28
CA SER A 640 -18.67 -26.28 15.77
C SER A 640 -17.20 -25.89 15.69
N ALA A 641 -16.26 -26.83 15.89
CA ALA A 641 -14.83 -26.57 15.78
C ALA A 641 -14.44 -26.06 14.38
N THR A 642 -15.09 -26.52 13.32
CA THR A 642 -14.83 -26.05 11.96
C THR A 642 -15.22 -24.57 11.73
N ARG A 643 -16.14 -24.01 12.54
CA ARG A 643 -16.51 -22.59 12.50
C ARG A 643 -15.34 -21.66 12.86
N LEU A 644 -14.35 -22.16 13.59
CA LEU A 644 -13.14 -21.37 13.94
C LEU A 644 -12.28 -21.10 12.71
N ILE A 645 -12.14 -22.08 11.81
CA ILE A 645 -11.28 -22.04 10.62
C ILE A 645 -12.05 -21.87 9.31
N GLY A 646 -13.38 -22.04 9.35
CA GLY A 646 -14.28 -22.00 8.20
C GLY A 646 -14.76 -23.39 7.78
N ALA A 647 -15.91 -23.46 7.10
CA ALA A 647 -16.48 -24.70 6.60
C ALA A 647 -15.66 -25.27 5.44
N PRO A 648 -15.52 -26.60 5.29
CA PRO A 648 -14.86 -27.21 4.13
C PRO A 648 -15.61 -26.91 2.82
N PRO A 649 -14.94 -27.03 1.65
CA PRO A 649 -15.58 -26.85 0.35
C PRO A 649 -16.83 -27.73 0.20
N GLY A 650 -17.93 -27.16 -0.25
CA GLY A 650 -19.20 -27.84 -0.47
C GLY A 650 -20.17 -27.84 0.74
N TYR A 651 -19.79 -27.28 1.87
CA TYR A 651 -20.68 -27.10 3.03
C TYR A 651 -21.22 -25.68 3.11
N VAL A 652 -22.41 -25.54 3.74
CA VAL A 652 -23.04 -24.23 3.98
C VAL A 652 -22.11 -23.38 4.87
N GLY A 653 -21.87 -22.11 4.47
CA GLY A 653 -20.96 -21.21 5.19
C GLY A 653 -19.50 -21.22 4.68
N TYR A 654 -19.17 -21.92 3.60
CA TYR A 654 -17.81 -21.92 3.02
C TYR A 654 -17.31 -20.52 2.66
N ASP A 655 -18.19 -19.65 2.18
CA ASP A 655 -17.83 -18.29 1.77
C ASP A 655 -17.63 -17.31 2.93
N GLU A 656 -18.16 -17.62 4.12
CA GLU A 656 -18.14 -16.72 5.28
C GLU A 656 -16.77 -16.65 6.00
N GLY A 657 -15.88 -17.63 5.77
CA GLY A 657 -14.60 -17.73 6.47
C GLY A 657 -14.75 -18.19 7.93
N GLY A 658 -13.63 -18.45 8.61
CA GLY A 658 -13.64 -18.88 10.01
C GLY A 658 -13.73 -17.71 11.00
N GLN A 659 -14.50 -17.87 12.07
CA GLN A 659 -14.68 -16.81 13.07
C GLN A 659 -13.35 -16.37 13.71
N LEU A 660 -12.50 -17.33 14.10
CA LEU A 660 -11.19 -17.04 14.66
C LEU A 660 -10.23 -16.48 13.61
N THR A 661 -10.15 -17.13 12.45
CA THR A 661 -9.21 -16.72 11.38
C THR A 661 -9.55 -15.35 10.81
N GLU A 662 -10.83 -15.03 10.58
CA GLU A 662 -11.24 -13.70 10.12
C GLU A 662 -11.05 -12.61 11.18
N ALA A 663 -11.32 -12.92 12.46
CA ALA A 663 -11.11 -11.97 13.54
C ALA A 663 -9.63 -11.58 13.66
N ILE A 664 -8.72 -12.55 13.61
CA ILE A 664 -7.28 -12.28 13.71
C ILE A 664 -6.71 -11.68 12.42
N ARG A 665 -7.22 -12.03 11.26
CA ARG A 665 -6.85 -11.38 10.01
C ARG A 665 -7.16 -9.89 10.03
N ARG A 666 -8.30 -9.50 10.64
CA ARG A 666 -8.68 -8.09 10.80
C ARG A 666 -7.97 -7.40 11.94
N LYS A 667 -7.60 -8.14 12.99
CA LYS A 667 -6.93 -7.63 14.20
C LYS A 667 -5.72 -8.51 14.54
N PRO A 668 -4.64 -8.43 13.75
CA PRO A 668 -3.46 -9.28 13.93
C PRO A 668 -2.69 -8.97 15.24
N TYR A 669 -2.97 -7.82 15.85
CA TYR A 669 -2.52 -7.41 17.17
C TYR A 669 -3.73 -7.36 18.08
N SER A 670 -3.91 -8.38 18.89
CA SER A 670 -5.06 -8.47 19.79
C SER A 670 -4.83 -9.48 20.92
N VAL A 671 -5.64 -9.35 21.96
CA VAL A 671 -5.78 -10.40 22.97
C VAL A 671 -6.87 -11.37 22.47
N VAL A 672 -6.54 -12.64 22.39
CA VAL A 672 -7.50 -13.69 22.05
C VAL A 672 -7.91 -14.41 23.34
N LEU A 673 -9.15 -14.24 23.72
CA LEU A 673 -9.72 -14.83 24.93
C LEU A 673 -10.62 -16.02 24.57
N PHE A 674 -10.19 -17.22 24.93
CA PHE A 674 -11.03 -18.42 24.89
C PHE A 674 -11.66 -18.65 26.28
N ASP A 675 -12.95 -18.39 26.39
CA ASP A 675 -13.65 -18.47 27.66
C ASP A 675 -14.19 -19.89 27.85
N GLU A 676 -14.06 -20.45 29.08
CA GLU A 676 -14.51 -21.79 29.47
C GLU A 676 -13.90 -22.91 28.60
N ILE A 677 -12.57 -22.92 28.45
CA ILE A 677 -11.83 -23.81 27.54
C ILE A 677 -12.12 -25.32 27.83
N GLU A 678 -12.44 -25.67 29.03
CA GLU A 678 -12.81 -27.04 29.44
C GLU A 678 -14.07 -27.59 28.76
N LYS A 679 -14.90 -26.72 28.18
CA LYS A 679 -16.11 -27.09 27.45
C LYS A 679 -15.86 -27.36 25.96
N ALA A 680 -14.70 -27.04 25.47
CA ALA A 680 -14.35 -27.16 24.05
C ALA A 680 -14.28 -28.61 23.59
N HIS A 681 -14.74 -28.89 22.38
CA HIS A 681 -14.55 -30.19 21.75
C HIS A 681 -13.04 -30.50 21.57
N PRO A 682 -12.60 -31.77 21.67
CA PRO A 682 -11.17 -32.12 21.49
C PRO A 682 -10.51 -31.64 20.21
N ASP A 683 -11.25 -31.46 19.12
CA ASP A 683 -10.71 -30.93 17.85
C ASP A 683 -10.32 -29.46 17.93
N VAL A 684 -10.89 -28.67 18.83
CA VAL A 684 -10.50 -27.30 19.10
C VAL A 684 -9.05 -27.25 19.60
N PHE A 685 -8.68 -28.15 20.51
CA PHE A 685 -7.30 -28.24 21.00
C PHE A 685 -6.31 -28.57 19.89
N ASN A 686 -6.68 -29.40 18.90
CA ASN A 686 -5.84 -29.70 17.75
C ASN A 686 -5.60 -28.46 16.88
N ILE A 687 -6.61 -27.59 16.70
CA ILE A 687 -6.49 -26.31 16.00
C ILE A 687 -5.57 -25.37 16.79
N LEU A 688 -5.75 -25.27 18.11
CA LEU A 688 -4.96 -24.40 18.96
C LEU A 688 -3.50 -24.86 19.08
N LEU A 689 -3.20 -26.16 19.01
CA LEU A 689 -1.83 -26.67 18.98
C LEU A 689 -1.03 -26.06 17.82
N GLN A 690 -1.61 -25.97 16.63
CA GLN A 690 -0.95 -25.34 15.49
C GLN A 690 -0.66 -23.86 15.74
N VAL A 691 -1.58 -23.15 16.39
CA VAL A 691 -1.40 -21.73 16.76
C VAL A 691 -0.29 -21.58 17.80
N LEU A 692 -0.23 -22.45 18.81
CA LEU A 692 0.73 -22.37 19.89
C LEU A 692 2.16 -22.77 19.47
N ASP A 693 2.31 -23.70 18.52
CA ASP A 693 3.61 -24.16 18.02
C ASP A 693 4.17 -23.29 16.92
N ASP A 694 3.37 -22.97 15.90
CA ASP A 694 3.82 -22.30 14.69
C ASP A 694 3.43 -20.81 14.64
N GLY A 695 2.58 -20.33 15.58
CA GLY A 695 2.04 -18.97 15.56
C GLY A 695 1.24 -18.65 14.30
N ARG A 696 0.68 -19.66 13.64
CA ARG A 696 -0.11 -19.51 12.42
C ARG A 696 -1.23 -20.52 12.36
N LEU A 697 -2.28 -20.19 11.62
CA LEU A 697 -3.40 -21.07 11.37
C LEU A 697 -3.86 -20.93 9.93
N THR A 698 -3.98 -22.04 9.20
CA THR A 698 -4.48 -22.02 7.83
C THR A 698 -6.00 -22.15 7.85
N ASP A 699 -6.67 -21.21 7.16
CA ASP A 699 -8.13 -21.28 7.00
C ASP A 699 -8.54 -22.31 5.93
N ASN A 700 -9.84 -22.54 5.81
CA ASN A 700 -10.42 -23.46 4.83
C ASN A 700 -10.24 -23.04 3.37
N LYS A 701 -9.84 -21.78 3.13
CA LYS A 701 -9.51 -21.23 1.79
C LYS A 701 -8.01 -21.33 1.48
N GLY A 702 -7.21 -21.95 2.35
CA GLY A 702 -5.77 -22.08 2.20
C GLY A 702 -4.98 -20.85 2.62
N ARG A 703 -5.63 -19.82 3.20
CA ARG A 703 -4.93 -18.59 3.62
C ARG A 703 -4.31 -18.81 5.00
N VAL A 704 -3.06 -18.41 5.14
CA VAL A 704 -2.32 -18.47 6.41
C VAL A 704 -2.61 -17.22 7.22
N VAL A 705 -3.13 -17.40 8.44
CA VAL A 705 -3.41 -16.33 9.41
C VAL A 705 -2.32 -16.32 10.48
N ASN A 706 -1.75 -15.16 10.75
CA ASN A 706 -0.62 -14.99 11.64
C ASN A 706 -1.07 -14.61 13.06
N PHE A 707 -0.68 -15.43 14.05
CA PHE A 707 -0.96 -15.25 15.48
C PHE A 707 0.26 -14.80 16.29
N LYS A 708 1.42 -14.59 15.65
CA LYS A 708 2.69 -14.27 16.37
C LYS A 708 2.61 -12.99 17.19
N ASN A 709 1.72 -12.10 16.84
CA ASN A 709 1.52 -10.81 17.50
C ASN A 709 0.28 -10.82 18.42
N THR A 710 -0.26 -11.98 18.77
CA THR A 710 -1.40 -12.10 19.67
C THR A 710 -0.96 -12.59 21.04
N ILE A 711 -1.76 -12.26 22.05
CA ILE A 711 -1.67 -12.86 23.39
C ILE A 711 -2.89 -13.77 23.55
N ILE A 712 -2.64 -15.05 23.82
CA ILE A 712 -3.69 -16.05 23.94
C ILE A 712 -3.97 -16.26 25.42
N ILE A 713 -5.21 -16.02 25.84
CA ILE A 713 -5.68 -16.23 27.18
C ILE A 713 -6.84 -17.23 27.13
N MET A 714 -6.74 -18.28 27.90
CA MET A 714 -7.79 -19.27 28.06
C MET A 714 -8.29 -19.21 29.49
N THR A 715 -9.60 -19.08 29.72
CA THR A 715 -10.16 -19.15 31.07
C THR A 715 -10.78 -20.49 31.34
N SER A 716 -10.70 -20.95 32.57
CA SER A 716 -11.37 -22.15 33.02
C SER A 716 -11.93 -21.99 34.44
N ASN A 717 -13.08 -22.56 34.66
CA ASN A 717 -13.70 -22.68 36.00
C ASN A 717 -13.46 -24.04 36.63
N LEU A 718 -12.59 -24.85 36.05
CA LEU A 718 -12.22 -26.17 36.54
C LEU A 718 -11.61 -26.05 37.95
N GLY A 719 -12.03 -26.88 38.87
CA GLY A 719 -11.56 -26.86 40.24
C GLY A 719 -12.14 -25.75 41.13
N SER A 720 -13.13 -24.98 40.66
CA SER A 720 -13.72 -23.86 41.42
C SER A 720 -14.28 -24.27 42.77
N SER A 721 -14.89 -25.47 42.90
CA SER A 721 -15.36 -26.03 44.19
C SER A 721 -14.18 -26.31 45.13
N LEU A 722 -13.13 -26.90 44.60
CA LEU A 722 -11.92 -27.22 45.36
C LEU A 722 -11.21 -25.98 45.88
N ILE A 723 -11.06 -24.98 45.01
CA ILE A 723 -10.47 -23.66 45.37
C ILE A 723 -11.27 -23.06 46.50
N ARG A 724 -12.59 -23.02 46.39
CA ARG A 724 -13.47 -22.44 47.41
C ARG A 724 -13.35 -23.18 48.74
N GLU A 725 -13.48 -24.51 48.77
CA GLU A 725 -13.40 -25.30 49.98
C GLU A 725 -12.07 -25.14 50.72
N ASN A 726 -10.96 -25.05 49.99
CA ASN A 726 -9.67 -24.88 50.60
C ASN A 726 -9.47 -23.45 51.14
N PHE A 727 -9.97 -22.46 50.44
CA PHE A 727 -9.88 -21.06 50.86
C PHE A 727 -10.84 -20.68 51.98
N GLU A 728 -12.00 -21.36 52.11
CA GLU A 728 -12.89 -21.21 53.29
C GLU A 728 -12.24 -21.68 54.60
N LYS A 729 -11.28 -22.62 54.53
CA LYS A 729 -10.53 -23.12 55.67
C LYS A 729 -9.24 -22.37 55.94
N MET A 730 -8.95 -21.32 55.14
CA MET A 730 -7.70 -20.57 55.19
C MET A 730 -7.66 -19.58 56.36
N THR A 731 -6.52 -19.50 57.01
CA THR A 731 -6.22 -18.49 58.02
C THR A 731 -5.01 -17.65 57.56
N PRO A 732 -4.84 -16.42 58.04
CA PRO A 732 -3.70 -15.59 57.60
C PRO A 732 -2.33 -16.29 57.77
N ALA A 733 -2.18 -17.17 58.75
CA ALA A 733 -0.94 -17.91 59.00
C ALA A 733 -0.73 -19.09 58.02
N THR A 734 -1.78 -19.58 57.36
CA THR A 734 -1.71 -20.74 56.45
C THR A 734 -1.93 -20.37 54.99
N HIS A 735 -2.01 -19.05 54.68
CA HIS A 735 -2.33 -18.55 53.38
C HIS A 735 -1.48 -19.18 52.26
N ASP A 736 -0.18 -19.00 52.31
CA ASP A 736 0.73 -19.42 51.22
C ASP A 736 0.72 -20.95 51.05
N LYS A 737 0.65 -21.68 52.13
CA LYS A 737 0.59 -23.12 52.09
C LYS A 737 -0.72 -23.64 51.47
N VAL A 738 -1.86 -23.01 51.80
CA VAL A 738 -3.18 -23.37 51.21
C VAL A 738 -3.21 -23.02 49.72
N VAL A 739 -2.64 -21.89 49.32
CA VAL A 739 -2.54 -21.50 47.91
C VAL A 739 -1.73 -22.55 47.14
N ASP A 740 -0.54 -22.92 47.62
CA ASP A 740 0.34 -23.90 46.95
C ASP A 740 -0.30 -25.29 46.86
N GLU A 741 -0.86 -25.79 47.94
CA GLU A 741 -1.54 -27.09 47.95
C GLU A 741 -2.76 -27.12 47.01
N THR A 742 -3.57 -26.04 47.00
CA THR A 742 -4.71 -25.91 46.11
C THR A 742 -4.28 -25.84 44.66
N LYS A 743 -3.20 -25.09 44.35
CA LYS A 743 -2.62 -24.99 43.01
C LYS A 743 -2.22 -26.38 42.48
N ILE A 744 -1.52 -27.17 43.28
CA ILE A 744 -1.13 -28.52 42.91
C ILE A 744 -2.38 -29.40 42.61
N GLN A 745 -3.39 -29.38 43.47
CA GLN A 745 -4.61 -30.18 43.30
C GLN A 745 -5.40 -29.79 42.05
N VAL A 746 -5.49 -28.45 41.74
CA VAL A 746 -6.18 -27.95 40.57
C VAL A 746 -5.40 -28.29 39.30
N LEU A 747 -4.06 -28.23 39.33
CA LEU A 747 -3.20 -28.67 38.24
C LEU A 747 -3.34 -30.17 37.95
N GLU A 748 -3.45 -31.02 38.98
CA GLU A 748 -3.73 -32.46 38.79
C GLU A 748 -5.08 -32.71 38.13
N LEU A 749 -6.10 -31.95 38.52
CA LEU A 749 -7.42 -32.03 37.90
C LEU A 749 -7.37 -31.57 36.44
N LEU A 750 -6.65 -30.50 36.14
CA LEU A 750 -6.44 -29.98 34.79
C LEU A 750 -5.78 -31.03 33.88
N LYS A 751 -4.71 -31.70 34.38
CA LYS A 751 -4.01 -32.77 33.66
C LYS A 751 -4.89 -34.00 33.36
N LYS A 752 -5.94 -34.21 34.10
CA LYS A 752 -6.94 -35.28 33.84
C LYS A 752 -7.95 -34.88 32.78
N THR A 753 -8.21 -33.56 32.62
CA THR A 753 -9.23 -33.02 31.73
C THR A 753 -8.68 -32.62 30.38
N ILE A 754 -7.50 -31.98 30.35
CA ILE A 754 -6.86 -31.47 29.15
C ILE A 754 -5.62 -32.32 28.84
N ARG A 755 -5.38 -32.60 27.55
CA ARG A 755 -4.26 -33.44 27.10
C ARG A 755 -2.91 -32.85 27.51
N PRO A 756 -1.96 -33.66 28.00
CA PRO A 756 -0.65 -33.20 28.44
C PRO A 756 0.16 -32.49 27.35
N GLU A 757 0.01 -32.92 26.10
CA GLU A 757 0.66 -32.30 24.93
C GLU A 757 0.25 -30.83 24.72
N PHE A 758 -1.01 -30.51 25.02
CA PHE A 758 -1.51 -29.15 24.94
C PHE A 758 -0.98 -28.29 26.10
N LEU A 759 -1.02 -28.81 27.31
CA LEU A 759 -0.54 -28.11 28.51
C LEU A 759 0.94 -27.78 28.42
N ASN A 760 1.77 -28.64 27.81
CA ASN A 760 3.19 -28.43 27.61
C ASN A 760 3.53 -27.31 26.59
N ARG A 761 2.54 -26.80 25.84
CA ARG A 761 2.69 -25.70 24.88
C ARG A 761 2.29 -24.33 25.46
N ILE A 762 1.63 -24.34 26.59
CA ILE A 762 1.22 -23.14 27.31
C ILE A 762 2.40 -22.56 28.07
N ASP A 763 2.59 -21.26 27.99
CA ASP A 763 3.71 -20.58 28.66
C ASP A 763 3.53 -20.56 30.17
N ASP A 764 2.28 -20.33 30.66
CA ASP A 764 2.02 -20.38 32.08
C ASP A 764 0.55 -20.75 32.40
N ILE A 765 0.37 -21.42 33.56
CA ILE A 765 -0.94 -21.81 34.07
C ILE A 765 -1.13 -21.18 35.43
N ILE A 766 -2.00 -20.21 35.52
CA ILE A 766 -2.14 -19.31 36.65
C ILE A 766 -3.44 -19.54 37.40
N MET A 767 -3.37 -19.67 38.69
CA MET A 767 -4.52 -19.79 39.54
C MET A 767 -4.90 -18.41 40.11
N PHE A 768 -6.09 -17.94 39.76
CA PHE A 768 -6.68 -16.74 40.35
C PHE A 768 -7.22 -17.05 41.74
N THR A 769 -6.80 -16.30 42.71
CA THR A 769 -7.24 -16.42 44.08
C THR A 769 -8.61 -15.79 44.29
N PRO A 770 -9.44 -16.31 45.20
CA PRO A 770 -10.67 -15.66 45.60
C PRO A 770 -10.40 -14.28 46.19
N LEU A 771 -11.31 -13.33 45.92
CA LEU A 771 -11.15 -11.94 46.38
C LEU A 771 -11.51 -11.84 47.88
N ASN A 772 -10.74 -11.07 48.63
CA ASN A 772 -11.04 -10.72 50.02
C ASN A 772 -11.89 -9.43 50.09
N GLU A 773 -12.40 -9.13 51.32
CA GLU A 773 -13.26 -7.97 51.55
C GLU A 773 -12.60 -6.63 51.18
N GLU A 774 -11.31 -6.46 51.48
CA GLU A 774 -10.56 -5.23 51.12
C GLU A 774 -10.42 -5.07 49.62
N GLU A 775 -10.19 -6.16 48.89
CA GLU A 775 -10.11 -6.17 47.45
C GLU A 775 -11.47 -5.85 46.84
N ILE A 776 -12.57 -6.40 47.35
CA ILE A 776 -13.93 -6.06 46.93
C ILE A 776 -14.21 -4.57 47.14
N ARG A 777 -13.85 -4.01 48.29
CA ARG A 777 -13.98 -2.58 48.57
C ARG A 777 -13.24 -1.71 47.53
N LYS A 778 -12.02 -2.08 47.18
CA LYS A 778 -11.25 -1.41 46.11
C LYS A 778 -11.94 -1.52 44.75
N ILE A 779 -12.48 -2.67 44.42
CA ILE A 779 -13.23 -2.89 43.16
C ILE A 779 -14.49 -2.01 43.12
N VAL A 780 -15.22 -1.92 44.20
CA VAL A 780 -16.40 -1.03 44.34
C VAL A 780 -15.99 0.41 44.10
N SER A 781 -14.91 0.86 44.71
CA SER A 781 -14.36 2.22 44.52
C SER A 781 -14.01 2.49 43.04
N LEU A 782 -13.38 1.55 42.36
CA LEU A 782 -13.06 1.69 40.91
C LEU A 782 -14.32 1.78 40.05
N GLN A 783 -15.33 0.94 40.30
CA GLN A 783 -16.57 0.98 39.55
C GLN A 783 -17.38 2.26 39.80
N LEU A 784 -17.41 2.74 41.02
CA LEU A 784 -18.06 4.02 41.37
C LEU A 784 -17.32 5.21 40.76
N ASN A 785 -16.00 5.20 40.70
CA ASN A 785 -15.23 6.22 40.00
C ASN A 785 -15.53 6.23 38.49
N SER A 786 -15.77 5.08 37.88
CA SER A 786 -16.21 4.99 36.48
C SER A 786 -17.60 5.58 36.28
N VAL A 787 -18.53 5.32 37.22
CA VAL A 787 -19.86 5.97 37.25
C VAL A 787 -19.76 7.46 37.45
N LYS A 788 -18.89 7.94 38.34
CA LYS A 788 -18.62 9.37 38.57
C LYS A 788 -18.14 10.07 37.30
N LYS A 789 -17.18 9.45 36.56
CA LYS A 789 -16.71 9.99 35.26
C LYS A 789 -17.83 10.03 34.22
N MET A 790 -18.60 8.95 34.10
CA MET A 790 -19.73 8.89 33.16
C MET A 790 -20.79 9.97 33.45
N LEU A 791 -21.11 10.22 34.70
CA LEU A 791 -22.09 11.24 35.10
C LEU A 791 -21.54 12.65 34.94
N ALA A 792 -20.24 12.88 35.15
CA ALA A 792 -19.59 14.16 34.95
C ALA A 792 -19.67 14.61 33.48
N THR A 793 -19.54 13.69 32.50
CA THR A 793 -19.76 14.02 31.06
C THR A 793 -21.20 14.48 30.79
N ASN A 794 -22.15 14.08 31.63
CA ASN A 794 -23.56 14.52 31.56
C ASN A 794 -23.87 15.71 32.46
N GLY A 795 -22.84 16.37 33.03
CA GLY A 795 -22.98 17.55 33.86
C GLY A 795 -23.49 17.28 35.30
N VAL A 796 -23.35 16.05 35.79
CA VAL A 796 -23.72 15.65 37.16
C VAL A 796 -22.47 15.36 37.96
N ALA A 797 -22.15 16.15 38.95
CA ALA A 797 -21.05 15.92 39.88
C ALA A 797 -21.51 14.98 41.00
N LEU A 798 -20.81 13.86 41.20
CA LEU A 798 -21.15 12.82 42.17
C LEU A 798 -19.96 12.53 43.08
N ASP A 799 -20.23 12.30 44.38
CA ASP A 799 -19.28 11.87 45.37
C ASP A 799 -19.87 10.79 46.31
N PHE A 800 -19.02 10.03 47.01
CA PHE A 800 -19.43 8.92 47.85
C PHE A 800 -18.74 9.01 49.21
N THR A 801 -19.49 8.71 50.28
CA THR A 801 -18.93 8.51 51.61
C THR A 801 -18.32 7.11 51.75
N ASN A 802 -17.43 6.92 52.73
CA ASN A 802 -16.86 5.60 53.01
C ASN A 802 -17.93 4.61 53.46
N GLU A 803 -18.93 5.09 54.17
CA GLU A 803 -20.08 4.28 54.67
C GLU A 803 -20.93 3.79 53.49
N ALA A 804 -21.07 4.59 52.42
CA ALA A 804 -21.77 4.19 51.22
C ALA A 804 -20.96 3.14 50.44
N LEU A 805 -19.62 3.28 50.38
CA LEU A 805 -18.73 2.32 49.79
C LEU A 805 -18.78 0.97 50.48
N ASP A 806 -18.75 0.97 51.82
CA ASP A 806 -18.81 -0.26 52.62
C ASP A 806 -20.18 -0.94 52.48
N PHE A 807 -21.29 -0.22 52.45
CA PHE A 807 -22.61 -0.78 52.18
C PHE A 807 -22.69 -1.46 50.81
N ILE A 808 -22.15 -0.83 49.76
CA ILE A 808 -22.15 -1.40 48.43
C ILE A 808 -21.23 -2.65 48.35
N ALA A 809 -20.10 -2.62 49.04
CA ALA A 809 -19.20 -3.74 49.14
C ALA A 809 -19.82 -4.94 49.80
N ASP A 810 -20.46 -4.75 50.97
CA ASP A 810 -21.18 -5.79 51.72
C ASP A 810 -22.31 -6.46 50.91
N LYS A 811 -23.13 -5.64 50.22
CA LYS A 811 -24.24 -6.11 49.37
C LYS A 811 -23.75 -6.68 48.03
N GLY A 812 -22.55 -6.28 47.57
CA GLY A 812 -21.93 -6.69 46.31
C GLY A 812 -21.00 -7.87 46.41
N PHE A 813 -20.62 -8.28 47.58
CA PHE A 813 -19.81 -9.46 47.83
C PHE A 813 -20.66 -10.73 47.91
N ASP A 814 -20.27 -11.73 47.14
CA ASP A 814 -20.84 -13.07 47.18
C ASP A 814 -19.69 -14.08 47.09
N PRO A 815 -19.50 -14.95 48.08
CA PRO A 815 -18.43 -15.95 48.06
C PRO A 815 -18.46 -16.89 46.85
N GLN A 816 -19.63 -17.07 46.21
CA GLN A 816 -19.77 -17.94 45.02
C GLN A 816 -19.49 -17.20 43.71
N PHE A 817 -19.85 -15.92 43.64
CA PHE A 817 -19.81 -15.10 42.42
C PHE A 817 -18.78 -13.98 42.45
N GLY A 818 -17.97 -13.84 43.51
CA GLY A 818 -16.93 -12.84 43.69
C GLY A 818 -17.47 -11.40 43.56
N ALA A 819 -16.82 -10.58 42.75
CA ALA A 819 -17.21 -9.20 42.49
C ALA A 819 -18.32 -9.06 41.41
N ARG A 820 -18.81 -10.13 40.80
CA ARG A 820 -19.81 -10.07 39.72
C ARG A 820 -21.11 -9.37 40.13
N PRO A 821 -21.64 -9.53 41.37
CA PRO A 821 -22.85 -8.84 41.81
C PRO A 821 -22.68 -7.33 42.00
N VAL A 822 -21.46 -6.82 42.24
CA VAL A 822 -21.19 -5.38 42.51
C VAL A 822 -21.83 -4.46 41.46
N LYS A 823 -21.68 -4.79 40.18
CA LYS A 823 -22.29 -3.99 39.12
C LYS A 823 -23.82 -3.92 39.20
N ARG A 824 -24.47 -5.00 39.59
CA ARG A 824 -25.93 -5.01 39.78
C ARG A 824 -26.36 -4.20 41.03
N VAL A 825 -25.56 -4.30 42.09
CA VAL A 825 -25.78 -3.50 43.30
C VAL A 825 -25.64 -2.01 43.00
N ILE A 826 -24.61 -1.58 42.32
CA ILE A 826 -24.45 -0.19 41.87
C ILE A 826 -25.62 0.23 40.99
N GLN A 827 -26.03 -0.56 40.03
CA GLN A 827 -27.19 -0.25 39.20
C GLN A 827 -28.47 -0.09 40.01
N LYS A 828 -28.72 -1.03 40.94
CA LYS A 828 -29.96 -1.07 41.75
C LYS A 828 -29.99 0.07 42.78
N TYR A 829 -28.96 0.20 43.59
CA TYR A 829 -28.97 1.13 44.76
C TYR A 829 -28.42 2.52 44.46
N VAL A 830 -27.57 2.67 43.42
CA VAL A 830 -27.00 3.95 43.05
C VAL A 830 -27.72 4.54 41.84
N LEU A 831 -27.60 3.92 40.65
CA LEU A 831 -28.09 4.54 39.41
C LEU A 831 -29.61 4.67 39.33
N ASN A 832 -30.34 3.62 39.78
CA ASN A 832 -31.81 3.65 39.75
C ASN A 832 -32.37 4.65 40.78
N GLU A 833 -31.80 4.70 41.98
CA GLU A 833 -32.26 5.59 43.02
C GLU A 833 -31.86 7.05 42.73
N LEU A 834 -30.64 7.26 42.22
CA LEU A 834 -30.21 8.59 41.75
C LEU A 834 -31.11 9.12 40.64
N SER A 835 -31.48 8.27 39.67
CA SER A 835 -32.39 8.67 38.58
C SER A 835 -33.78 9.09 39.11
N LYS A 836 -34.32 8.36 40.11
CA LYS A 836 -35.57 8.75 40.79
C LYS A 836 -35.44 10.07 41.55
N ALA A 837 -34.32 10.26 42.24
CA ALA A 837 -34.05 11.51 42.99
C ALA A 837 -33.93 12.73 42.07
N LEU A 838 -33.25 12.60 40.92
CA LEU A 838 -33.10 13.64 39.90
C LEU A 838 -34.44 13.96 39.23
N LEU A 839 -35.22 12.95 38.83
CA LEU A 839 -36.52 13.15 38.18
C LEU A 839 -37.58 13.65 39.14
N GLY A 840 -37.51 13.25 40.43
CA GLY A 840 -38.38 13.71 41.49
C GLY A 840 -38.07 15.09 42.05
N GLY A 841 -36.97 15.71 41.63
CA GLY A 841 -36.51 17.02 42.06
C GLY A 841 -36.05 17.06 43.52
N THR A 842 -35.74 15.93 44.13
CA THR A 842 -35.22 15.86 45.50
C THR A 842 -33.73 16.18 45.57
N VAL A 843 -33.03 16.15 44.46
CA VAL A 843 -31.60 16.50 44.30
C VAL A 843 -31.44 17.46 43.12
N ASP A 844 -30.64 18.50 43.28
CA ASP A 844 -30.32 19.43 42.19
C ASP A 844 -29.16 18.95 41.33
N ARG A 845 -29.40 18.78 40.05
CA ARG A 845 -28.40 18.34 39.06
C ARG A 845 -27.20 19.29 38.98
N ASN A 846 -27.39 20.60 39.23
CA ASN A 846 -26.36 21.61 39.06
C ASN A 846 -25.43 21.74 40.28
N ARG A 847 -25.69 20.99 41.35
CA ARG A 847 -24.88 20.96 42.55
C ARG A 847 -24.24 19.59 42.74
N PRO A 848 -23.07 19.50 43.38
CA PRO A 848 -22.46 18.21 43.71
C PRO A 848 -23.41 17.36 44.57
N ILE A 849 -23.60 16.12 44.16
CA ILE A 849 -24.45 15.16 44.86
C ILE A 849 -23.54 14.23 45.66
N VAL A 850 -23.77 14.09 46.95
CA VAL A 850 -23.04 13.16 47.81
C VAL A 850 -23.97 11.99 48.15
N ILE A 851 -23.45 10.77 47.93
CA ILE A 851 -24.16 9.54 48.31
C ILE A 851 -23.64 9.08 49.64
N ASP A 852 -24.56 8.90 50.59
CA ASP A 852 -24.29 8.50 51.95
C ASP A 852 -25.14 7.25 52.34
N ARG A 853 -24.70 6.51 53.34
CA ARG A 853 -25.49 5.40 53.89
C ARG A 853 -26.57 5.89 54.78
N LYS A 854 -27.79 5.36 54.64
CA LYS A 854 -28.92 5.58 55.55
C LYS A 854 -29.66 4.26 55.79
N ASP A 855 -29.60 3.77 57.01
CA ASP A 855 -30.19 2.55 57.42
C ASP A 855 -29.75 1.36 56.51
N ASP A 856 -30.65 0.69 55.83
CA ASP A 856 -30.40 -0.40 54.88
C ASP A 856 -30.48 0.09 53.41
N GLY A 857 -30.10 1.34 53.14
CA GLY A 857 -30.14 1.96 51.83
C GLY A 857 -29.12 3.08 51.68
N LEU A 858 -29.25 3.85 50.55
CA LEU A 858 -28.44 4.99 50.26
C LEU A 858 -29.27 6.28 50.21
N GLU A 859 -28.77 7.38 50.75
CA GLU A 859 -29.33 8.71 50.68
C GLU A 859 -28.52 9.59 49.77
N PHE A 860 -29.20 10.44 48.99
CA PHE A 860 -28.58 11.38 48.02
C PHE A 860 -28.77 12.79 48.55
N LYS A 861 -27.66 13.51 48.77
CA LYS A 861 -27.66 14.89 49.36
C LYS A 861 -26.93 15.85 48.41
N ASN A 862 -27.42 17.12 48.32
CA ASN A 862 -26.74 18.23 47.63
C ASN A 862 -26.15 19.20 48.63
#